data_bd6fcbd2b0993a02d62b13be89df7853
#
_entry.id   bd6fcbd2b0993a02d62b13be89df7853
#
_cell.length_a   1.000
_cell.length_b   1.000
_cell.length_c   1.000
_cell.angle_alpha   90.00
_cell.angle_beta   90.00
_cell.angle_gamma   90.00
#
_symmetry.space_group_name_H-M   'P 1'
#
loop_
_entity.id
_entity.type
_entity.pdbx_description
1 polymer ?
#
loop_
_entity_poly.entity_id
_entity_poly.type
_entity_poly.pdbx_seq_one_letter_code
_entity_poly.pdbx_strand_id
1 'polypeptide(L)'
;MKFMNRIFALLLVVTACTTTMAQGRKHPTFRTAIPRDSIRLSDPCILTDEATRTYYMTGTGGLLWKSKDLDTWEGPYIVAETDSDSWMGAKPQIWAAELHKYNGKYYYFATFTNDSILIGNYRGNDIPRRACHVLVSDRPDGPYRPMKDPTYLPADVPTLDGTLWTDTNGKPYMVYCGEWLQNWNGSIEKIELKPDLSGTTGKGKVLFRASDSPWSRETGTDKPNRVTDGPWLFRTGTGRLGMIWTSWIGDVYTQGVAYSESGTLDGPWIQETEPITPPNYGHGMLFKDLNGRWLMSVHSHNNANGRFIRIPQLFEVDLSGDKLKVGKHLCAAEKGMGAYLFVFFNDATHSLFMATSRDGYTFTAVNDGQPVISGDTIAEQRGIRDPHIYRGPDGAFYLAMTDLHIFAQREGIRDTEWERDGNLYGWGNNRGLVLMKSRDLIHWTRSNVRIDKAFPDTFGDIGCAWAPETIYDPQAGKMMIYFTMRHGNGRSTLYYAYTDNDFTRLVTEPKQLFEYPDKKIQILDADISLLPDGRACMMYVAQENPGGIRMAISKNGSVSGPYQYIDKWIDFEPGACEAPNVWKRIGEDKWVVMYDIFSINPHNFGFCETADFEHFDYLGHFNEGPMKAVNFISPKHGSVIQITPAEADALETYWQKH
;
A
#
# COMPACT_ATOMS: atom_id res chain seq x y z
N MET A 1 -16.95 19.23 -34.53
CA MET A 1 -17.80 18.80 -33.43
C MET A 1 -17.21 17.60 -32.68
N LYS A 2 -15.88 17.60 -32.44
CA LYS A 2 -15.15 16.57 -31.63
C LYS A 2 -14.14 17.18 -30.64
N PHE A 3 -14.18 18.49 -30.44
CA PHE A 3 -13.21 19.19 -29.55
C PHE A 3 -13.83 19.71 -28.24
N MET A 4 -15.13 19.50 -28.03
CA MET A 4 -15.86 20.08 -26.90
C MET A 4 -15.99 19.15 -25.66
N ASN A 5 -15.59 17.88 -25.77
CA ASN A 5 -15.77 16.92 -24.65
C ASN A 5 -14.54 16.70 -23.76
N ARG A 6 -13.40 17.36 -24.03
CA ARG A 6 -12.19 17.22 -23.18
C ARG A 6 -11.99 18.38 -22.19
N ILE A 7 -12.64 19.51 -22.42
CA ILE A 7 -12.54 20.70 -21.55
C ILE A 7 -13.35 20.51 -20.25
N PHE A 8 -14.39 19.68 -20.27
CA PHE A 8 -15.22 19.42 -19.09
C PHE A 8 -14.57 18.49 -18.05
N ALA A 9 -13.57 17.70 -18.40
CA ALA A 9 -12.97 16.73 -17.47
C ALA A 9 -11.97 17.38 -16.50
N LEU A 10 -11.27 18.44 -16.89
CA LEU A 10 -10.26 19.08 -16.03
C LEU A 10 -10.86 20.18 -15.13
N LEU A 11 -11.89 20.88 -15.59
CA LEU A 11 -12.66 21.80 -14.72
C LEU A 11 -13.48 21.02 -13.67
N LEU A 12 -13.90 19.77 -13.96
CA LEU A 12 -14.58 18.90 -12.99
C LEU A 12 -13.65 18.38 -11.89
N VAL A 13 -12.34 18.29 -12.11
CA VAL A 13 -11.39 17.82 -11.07
C VAL A 13 -11.13 18.92 -10.03
N VAL A 14 -11.03 20.18 -10.41
CA VAL A 14 -10.88 21.29 -9.46
C VAL A 14 -12.22 21.61 -8.80
N THR A 15 -13.34 21.59 -9.54
CA THR A 15 -14.69 21.84 -8.98
C THR A 15 -15.24 20.63 -8.21
N ALA A 16 -14.85 19.38 -8.55
CA ALA A 16 -15.25 18.20 -7.77
C ALA A 16 -14.52 18.11 -6.43
N CYS A 17 -13.32 18.68 -6.28
CA CYS A 17 -12.69 18.83 -4.98
C CYS A 17 -13.43 19.85 -4.09
N THR A 18 -13.99 20.90 -4.65
CA THR A 18 -14.69 21.94 -3.87
C THR A 18 -16.15 21.59 -3.56
N THR A 19 -16.86 20.92 -4.46
CA THR A 19 -18.27 20.56 -4.23
C THR A 19 -18.48 19.29 -3.40
N THR A 20 -17.49 18.39 -3.31
CA THR A 20 -17.57 17.21 -2.42
C THR A 20 -17.17 17.54 -0.97
N MET A 21 -16.62 18.72 -0.70
CA MET A 21 -16.27 19.16 0.66
C MET A 21 -17.46 19.73 1.45
N ALA A 22 -18.55 20.11 0.78
CA ALA A 22 -19.74 20.71 1.44
C ALA A 22 -20.77 19.70 1.98
N GLN A 23 -20.68 18.42 1.60
CA GLN A 23 -21.47 17.37 2.26
C GLN A 23 -20.69 16.86 3.47
N GLY A 24 -21.16 17.18 4.67
CA GLY A 24 -20.57 16.93 5.98
C GLY A 24 -19.81 15.61 6.06
N ARG A 25 -18.47 15.68 5.98
CA ARG A 25 -17.61 14.53 6.21
C ARG A 25 -17.89 14.05 7.64
N LYS A 26 -18.46 12.86 7.76
CA LYS A 26 -18.49 12.14 9.03
C LYS A 26 -17.03 12.00 9.45
N HIS A 27 -16.67 12.52 10.63
CA HIS A 27 -15.35 12.26 11.18
C HIS A 27 -15.13 10.75 11.22
N PRO A 28 -13.94 10.24 10.86
CA PRO A 28 -13.66 8.84 10.95
C PRO A 28 -13.96 8.35 12.38
N THR A 29 -14.54 7.18 12.49
CA THR A 29 -14.84 6.58 13.79
C THR A 29 -13.54 6.28 14.52
N PHE A 30 -13.44 6.65 15.79
CA PHE A 30 -12.32 6.31 16.65
C PHE A 30 -12.11 4.79 16.70
N ARG A 31 -10.87 4.34 16.53
CA ARG A 31 -10.44 2.95 16.60
C ARG A 31 -9.11 2.82 17.31
N THR A 32 -8.83 1.64 17.83
CA THR A 32 -7.54 1.23 18.39
C THR A 32 -6.91 0.17 17.50
N ALA A 33 -5.61 -0.03 17.66
CA ALA A 33 -4.83 -1.03 16.90
C ALA A 33 -4.98 -0.89 15.36
N ILE A 34 -4.94 0.36 14.86
CA ILE A 34 -5.02 0.65 13.42
C ILE A 34 -3.61 0.46 12.84
N PRO A 35 -3.40 -0.44 11.86
CA PRO A 35 -2.14 -0.50 11.13
C PRO A 35 -1.84 0.84 10.44
N ARG A 36 -0.57 1.27 10.42
CA ARG A 36 -0.15 2.53 9.78
C ARG A 36 -0.60 2.64 8.33
N ASP A 37 -0.45 1.58 7.55
CA ASP A 37 -0.83 1.50 6.14
C ASP A 37 -2.34 1.55 5.88
N SER A 38 -3.16 1.37 6.93
CA SER A 38 -4.61 1.55 6.88
C SER A 38 -5.07 2.98 7.19
N ILE A 39 -4.16 3.87 7.55
CA ILE A 39 -4.45 5.28 7.81
C ILE A 39 -4.31 6.06 6.52
N ARG A 40 -5.37 6.73 6.10
CA ARG A 40 -5.34 7.66 4.96
C ARG A 40 -5.03 9.06 5.47
N LEU A 41 -3.80 9.49 5.26
CA LEU A 41 -3.29 10.76 5.73
C LEU A 41 -2.27 11.32 4.74
N SER A 42 -2.48 12.56 4.32
CA SER A 42 -1.46 13.37 3.63
C SER A 42 -0.59 14.08 4.63
N ASP A 43 0.67 14.34 4.25
CA ASP A 43 1.57 15.24 4.95
C ASP A 43 1.83 14.80 6.42
N PRO A 44 2.21 13.51 6.65
CA PRO A 44 2.28 12.97 7.99
C PRO A 44 3.44 13.57 8.80
N CYS A 45 3.11 14.33 9.85
CA CYS A 45 4.05 14.80 10.87
C CYS A 45 4.01 13.91 12.09
N ILE A 46 5.16 13.43 12.54
CA ILE A 46 5.29 12.60 13.73
C ILE A 46 6.15 13.29 14.78
N LEU A 47 5.54 13.63 15.91
CA LEU A 47 6.23 14.09 17.11
C LEU A 47 6.50 12.90 18.04
N THR A 48 7.74 12.69 18.41
CA THR A 48 8.14 11.77 19.47
C THR A 48 8.16 12.52 20.79
N ASP A 49 7.33 12.11 21.74
CA ASP A 49 7.35 12.66 23.08
C ASP A 49 7.96 11.64 24.07
N GLU A 50 9.19 11.90 24.49
CA GLU A 50 9.94 11.02 25.39
C GLU A 50 9.28 10.92 26.77
N ALA A 51 8.64 11.99 27.25
CA ALA A 51 8.03 12.02 28.56
C ALA A 51 6.85 11.05 28.68
N THR A 52 6.03 10.96 27.65
CA THR A 52 4.90 10.03 27.59
C THR A 52 5.25 8.71 26.88
N ARG A 53 6.47 8.59 26.31
CA ARG A 53 6.90 7.49 25.45
C ARG A 53 5.85 7.17 24.37
N THR A 54 5.44 8.21 23.64
CA THR A 54 4.35 8.14 22.67
C THR A 54 4.72 8.90 21.42
N TYR A 55 4.34 8.36 20.28
CA TYR A 55 4.36 9.04 18.99
C TYR A 55 3.00 9.66 18.72
N TYR A 56 3.01 10.90 18.27
CA TYR A 56 1.81 11.67 17.91
C TYR A 56 1.91 12.00 16.42
N MET A 57 0.97 11.51 15.60
CA MET A 57 0.96 11.74 14.16
C MET A 57 -0.23 12.62 13.79
N THR A 58 0.03 13.66 13.01
CA THR A 58 -0.97 14.55 12.41
C THR A 58 -0.63 14.82 10.95
N GLY A 59 -1.45 15.59 10.26
CA GLY A 59 -1.26 15.97 8.84
C GLY A 59 -2.48 16.67 8.30
N THR A 60 -2.69 16.60 6.98
CA THR A 60 -3.86 17.21 6.34
C THR A 60 -5.17 16.62 6.86
N GLY A 61 -6.12 17.49 7.15
CA GLY A 61 -7.37 17.20 7.86
C GLY A 61 -7.32 17.51 9.35
N GLY A 62 -6.13 17.74 9.91
CA GLY A 62 -5.93 18.24 11.27
C GLY A 62 -6.26 17.27 12.40
N LEU A 63 -6.42 16.00 12.08
CA LEU A 63 -6.68 14.94 13.05
C LEU A 63 -5.37 14.42 13.64
N LEU A 64 -5.43 13.79 14.81
CA LEU A 64 -4.28 13.23 15.51
C LEU A 64 -4.46 11.72 15.73
N TRP A 65 -3.37 10.98 15.60
CA TRP A 65 -3.25 9.58 16.01
C TRP A 65 -2.10 9.42 17.01
N LYS A 66 -2.20 8.39 17.85
CA LYS A 66 -1.17 8.05 18.85
C LYS A 66 -0.67 6.63 18.63
N SER A 67 0.61 6.42 18.86
CA SER A 67 1.25 5.09 18.78
C SER A 67 2.31 4.92 19.85
N LYS A 68 2.60 3.67 20.21
CA LYS A 68 3.72 3.28 21.07
C LYS A 68 4.87 2.64 20.29
N ASP A 69 4.64 2.29 19.03
CA ASP A 69 5.54 1.44 18.25
C ASP A 69 5.73 1.88 16.78
N LEU A 70 5.04 2.94 16.32
CA LEU A 70 5.01 3.45 14.95
C LEU A 70 4.26 2.57 13.94
N ASP A 71 3.80 1.38 14.31
CA ASP A 71 3.12 0.45 13.40
C ASP A 71 1.63 0.35 13.68
N THR A 72 1.26 0.37 14.97
CA THR A 72 -0.14 0.35 15.41
C THR A 72 -0.51 1.67 16.07
N TRP A 73 -1.66 2.21 15.67
CA TRP A 73 -2.11 3.54 16.04
C TRP A 73 -3.52 3.50 16.64
N GLU A 74 -3.82 4.46 17.45
CA GLU A 74 -5.17 4.75 17.94
C GLU A 74 -5.61 6.15 17.52
N GLY A 75 -6.87 6.34 17.22
CA GLY A 75 -7.44 7.60 16.77
C GLY A 75 -8.57 7.42 15.74
N PRO A 76 -8.94 8.49 15.05
CA PRO A 76 -8.40 9.85 15.15
C PRO A 76 -8.96 10.64 16.33
N TYR A 77 -8.17 11.58 16.83
CA TYR A 77 -8.56 12.59 17.82
C TYR A 77 -8.73 13.96 17.16
N ILE A 78 -9.72 14.72 17.58
CA ILE A 78 -9.87 16.13 17.21
C ILE A 78 -9.10 16.95 18.25
N VAL A 79 -8.09 17.68 17.81
CA VAL A 79 -7.16 18.37 18.74
C VAL A 79 -7.05 19.87 18.52
N ALA A 80 -7.42 20.38 17.34
CA ALA A 80 -7.40 21.80 17.04
C ALA A 80 -8.77 22.43 17.34
N GLU A 81 -8.78 23.47 18.16
CA GLU A 81 -9.96 24.28 18.50
C GLU A 81 -9.74 25.72 18.00
N THR A 82 -10.62 26.22 17.16
CA THR A 82 -10.60 27.58 16.63
C THR A 82 -11.90 28.31 16.94
N ASP A 83 -11.84 29.63 17.05
CA ASP A 83 -13.02 30.44 17.35
C ASP A 83 -13.94 30.56 16.15
N SER A 84 -15.26 30.47 16.38
CA SER A 84 -16.29 30.60 15.34
C SER A 84 -16.24 31.94 14.62
N ASP A 85 -15.83 32.98 15.31
CA ASP A 85 -15.80 34.35 14.83
C ASP A 85 -14.47 34.72 14.16
N SER A 86 -13.50 33.80 14.19
CA SER A 86 -12.25 33.98 13.47
C SER A 86 -12.44 33.74 11.97
N TRP A 87 -11.52 34.24 11.14
CA TRP A 87 -11.55 33.97 9.71
C TRP A 87 -11.46 32.46 9.38
N MET A 88 -10.91 31.65 10.27
CA MET A 88 -10.80 30.20 10.16
C MET A 88 -12.13 29.47 10.42
N GLY A 89 -13.02 30.09 11.25
CA GLY A 89 -14.27 29.48 11.71
C GLY A 89 -14.06 28.36 12.73
N ALA A 90 -15.16 27.84 13.27
CA ALA A 90 -15.14 26.76 14.27
C ALA A 90 -14.78 25.36 13.70
N LYS A 91 -14.85 25.19 12.38
CA LYS A 91 -14.53 23.94 11.66
C LYS A 91 -13.62 24.26 10.47
N PRO A 92 -12.38 24.64 10.74
CA PRO A 92 -11.47 25.06 9.69
C PRO A 92 -11.10 23.91 8.75
N GLN A 93 -10.81 24.26 7.50
CA GLN A 93 -10.11 23.37 6.58
C GLN A 93 -8.61 23.47 6.91
N ILE A 94 -8.02 22.35 7.31
CA ILE A 94 -6.64 22.25 7.78
C ILE A 94 -5.81 21.41 6.80
N TRP A 95 -4.66 21.94 6.36
CA TRP A 95 -3.70 21.25 5.52
C TRP A 95 -2.33 21.19 6.23
N ALA A 96 -1.57 20.13 5.94
CA ALA A 96 -0.18 19.94 6.35
C ALA A 96 0.08 20.39 7.80
N ALA A 97 -0.67 19.81 8.72
CA ALA A 97 -0.49 20.11 10.14
C ALA A 97 0.78 19.46 10.69
N GLU A 98 1.53 20.19 11.48
CA GLU A 98 2.76 19.78 12.13
C GLU A 98 2.70 19.99 13.65
N LEU A 99 3.41 19.13 14.39
CA LEU A 99 3.57 19.22 15.84
C LEU A 99 5.01 19.56 16.18
N HIS A 100 5.19 20.60 16.98
CA HIS A 100 6.49 21.02 17.46
C HIS A 100 6.49 21.18 18.99
N LYS A 101 7.60 20.78 19.62
CA LYS A 101 7.85 21.08 21.05
C LYS A 101 8.85 22.23 21.16
N TYR A 102 8.48 23.30 21.83
CA TYR A 102 9.31 24.48 22.01
C TYR A 102 9.08 25.09 23.36
N ASN A 103 10.18 25.39 24.11
CA ASN A 103 10.15 26.01 25.44
C ASN A 103 9.12 25.37 26.41
N GLY A 104 9.04 24.04 26.41
CA GLY A 104 8.20 23.27 27.33
C GLY A 104 6.72 23.19 26.95
N LYS A 105 6.30 23.82 25.85
CA LYS A 105 4.95 23.74 25.30
C LYS A 105 4.92 23.02 23.97
N TYR A 106 3.73 22.68 23.50
CA TYR A 106 3.48 22.04 22.23
C TYR A 106 2.75 23.02 21.30
N TYR A 107 3.21 23.07 20.06
CA TYR A 107 2.69 23.99 19.05
C TYR A 107 2.23 23.22 17.84
N TYR A 108 1.11 23.65 17.33
CA TYR A 108 0.45 23.08 16.16
C TYR A 108 0.54 24.09 15.02
N PHE A 109 1.45 23.85 14.09
CA PHE A 109 1.62 24.63 12.87
C PHE A 109 0.74 24.02 11.80
N ALA A 110 -0.06 24.81 11.09
CA ALA A 110 -0.89 24.30 10.03
C ALA A 110 -1.27 25.38 9.03
N THR A 111 -1.62 24.96 7.83
CA THR A 111 -2.24 25.80 6.83
C THR A 111 -3.75 25.77 7.01
N PHE A 112 -4.35 26.92 7.29
CA PHE A 112 -5.80 27.08 7.38
C PHE A 112 -6.35 27.70 6.11
N THR A 113 -7.49 27.22 5.64
CA THR A 113 -8.16 27.73 4.44
C THR A 113 -9.62 28.06 4.74
N ASN A 114 -10.07 29.18 4.22
CA ASN A 114 -11.48 29.55 4.15
C ASN A 114 -11.84 29.93 2.70
N ASP A 115 -12.47 29.02 1.98
CA ASP A 115 -12.84 29.20 0.58
C ASP A 115 -13.93 30.26 0.35
N SER A 116 -14.62 30.67 1.43
CA SER A 116 -15.64 31.73 1.36
C SER A 116 -15.06 33.16 1.35
N ILE A 117 -13.76 33.29 1.66
CA ILE A 117 -13.06 34.58 1.68
C ILE A 117 -12.06 34.60 0.54
N LEU A 118 -12.36 35.36 -0.51
CA LEU A 118 -11.42 35.53 -1.64
C LEU A 118 -10.54 36.75 -1.39
N ILE A 119 -9.23 36.58 -1.62
CA ILE A 119 -8.21 37.61 -1.43
C ILE A 119 -7.57 38.08 -2.76
N GLY A 120 -7.94 37.49 -3.87
CA GLY A 120 -7.44 37.90 -5.16
C GLY A 120 -7.85 36.97 -6.30
N ASN A 121 -7.29 37.23 -7.48
CA ASN A 121 -7.38 36.37 -8.66
C ASN A 121 -6.03 36.35 -9.36
N TYR A 122 -5.54 35.17 -9.71
CA TYR A 122 -4.33 35.00 -10.45
C TYR A 122 -4.52 34.01 -11.61
N ARG A 123 -4.19 34.48 -12.81
CA ARG A 123 -4.33 33.68 -14.05
C ARG A 123 -5.76 33.12 -14.24
N GLY A 124 -6.80 33.87 -13.75
CA GLY A 124 -8.18 33.46 -13.83
C GLY A 124 -8.64 32.45 -12.77
N ASN A 125 -7.81 32.18 -11.77
CA ASN A 125 -8.19 31.39 -10.60
C ASN A 125 -8.43 32.34 -9.42
N ASP A 126 -9.56 32.16 -8.75
CA ASP A 126 -9.85 32.85 -7.50
C ASP A 126 -8.93 32.28 -6.40
N ILE A 127 -8.37 33.18 -5.60
CA ILE A 127 -7.46 32.84 -4.51
C ILE A 127 -8.24 32.94 -3.20
N PRO A 128 -8.53 31.80 -2.55
CA PRO A 128 -9.15 31.79 -1.23
C PRO A 128 -8.17 32.28 -0.16
N ARG A 129 -8.70 32.78 0.95
CA ARG A 129 -7.88 33.08 2.11
C ARG A 129 -7.28 31.81 2.68
N ARG A 130 -5.95 31.73 2.60
CA ARG A 130 -5.15 30.61 3.10
C ARG A 130 -3.89 31.16 3.76
N ALA A 131 -3.58 30.67 4.96
CA ALA A 131 -2.39 31.10 5.65
C ALA A 131 -1.91 30.06 6.67
N CYS A 132 -0.60 30.00 6.86
CA CYS A 132 -0.01 29.29 7.99
C CYS A 132 -0.41 29.98 9.30
N HIS A 133 -0.73 29.18 10.30
CA HIS A 133 -1.17 29.63 11.61
C HIS A 133 -0.61 28.73 12.71
N VAL A 134 -0.47 29.25 13.93
CA VAL A 134 0.09 28.52 15.05
C VAL A 134 -0.90 28.48 16.21
N LEU A 135 -1.21 27.27 16.67
CA LEU A 135 -1.98 27.02 17.88
C LEU A 135 -1.05 26.47 18.97
N VAL A 136 -1.43 26.58 20.24
CA VAL A 136 -0.61 26.17 21.39
C VAL A 136 -1.37 25.29 22.35
N SER A 137 -0.65 24.34 22.98
CA SER A 137 -1.15 23.49 24.07
C SER A 137 -0.04 23.21 25.09
N ASP A 138 -0.44 22.91 26.32
CA ASP A 138 0.47 22.39 27.36
C ASP A 138 0.68 20.86 27.23
N ARG A 139 -0.06 20.18 26.33
CA ARG A 139 -0.04 18.73 26.13
C ARG A 139 0.15 18.38 24.67
N PRO A 140 0.87 17.27 24.35
CA PRO A 140 1.09 16.87 22.97
C PRO A 140 -0.19 16.40 22.25
N ASP A 141 -1.22 16.02 22.99
CA ASP A 141 -2.52 15.57 22.48
C ASP A 141 -3.60 16.67 22.55
N GLY A 142 -3.19 17.93 22.73
CA GLY A 142 -4.08 19.08 22.75
C GLY A 142 -4.95 19.22 24.03
N PRO A 143 -6.02 20.00 23.99
CA PRO A 143 -6.46 20.79 22.83
C PRO A 143 -5.50 21.92 22.47
N TYR A 144 -5.30 22.14 21.18
CA TYR A 144 -4.52 23.25 20.64
C TYR A 144 -5.44 24.44 20.34
N ARG A 145 -5.10 25.62 20.86
CA ARG A 145 -5.92 26.83 20.76
C ARG A 145 -5.11 28.00 20.20
N PRO A 146 -5.75 28.97 19.55
CA PRO A 146 -5.11 30.21 19.16
C PRO A 146 -4.47 30.92 20.36
N MET A 147 -3.31 31.49 20.12
CA MET A 147 -2.66 32.34 21.13
C MET A 147 -3.37 33.69 21.21
N LYS A 148 -3.20 34.37 22.33
CA LYS A 148 -3.73 35.73 22.50
C LYS A 148 -2.98 36.70 21.57
N ASP A 149 -3.74 37.53 20.84
CA ASP A 149 -3.23 38.57 19.95
C ASP A 149 -2.23 38.05 18.89
N PRO A 150 -2.61 37.02 18.08
CA PRO A 150 -1.71 36.42 17.13
C PRO A 150 -1.43 37.37 15.96
N THR A 151 -0.15 37.43 15.56
CA THR A 151 0.30 38.12 14.36
C THR A 151 0.86 37.08 13.38
N TYR A 152 0.14 36.83 12.29
CA TYR A 152 0.51 35.79 11.35
C TYR A 152 1.04 36.36 10.05
N LEU A 153 1.33 35.46 9.10
CA LEU A 153 1.74 35.81 7.75
C LEU A 153 0.68 36.69 7.07
N PRO A 154 1.07 37.55 6.10
CA PRO A 154 0.17 38.52 5.51
C PRO A 154 -1.16 37.90 5.05
N ALA A 155 -2.28 38.54 5.35
CA ALA A 155 -3.60 38.04 5.04
C ALA A 155 -3.96 38.10 3.55
N ASP A 156 -3.23 38.88 2.79
CA ASP A 156 -3.38 39.15 1.35
C ASP A 156 -2.49 38.27 0.47
N VAL A 157 -1.68 37.40 1.06
CA VAL A 157 -0.74 36.51 0.34
C VAL A 157 -0.97 35.09 0.83
N PRO A 158 -1.39 34.15 -0.02
CA PRO A 158 -1.50 32.74 0.34
C PRO A 158 -0.15 32.12 0.69
N THR A 159 -0.13 31.39 1.80
CA THR A 159 1.06 30.69 2.31
C THR A 159 0.69 29.27 2.73
N LEU A 160 1.62 28.33 2.56
CA LEU A 160 1.44 26.90 2.82
C LEU A 160 2.55 26.37 3.72
N ASP A 161 2.28 25.28 4.42
CA ASP A 161 3.24 24.35 4.97
C ASP A 161 4.32 25.00 5.82
N GLY A 162 3.89 25.81 6.77
CA GLY A 162 4.78 26.50 7.70
C GLY A 162 5.36 25.57 8.74
N THR A 163 6.69 25.46 8.80
CA THR A 163 7.43 24.68 9.79
C THR A 163 8.25 25.57 10.73
N LEU A 164 8.48 25.12 11.98
CA LEU A 164 9.31 25.82 12.96
C LEU A 164 10.79 25.48 12.77
N TRP A 165 11.62 26.54 12.71
CA TRP A 165 13.06 26.40 12.81
C TRP A 165 13.62 27.35 13.88
N THR A 166 14.56 26.85 14.69
CA THR A 166 15.30 27.66 15.66
C THR A 166 16.77 27.71 15.25
N ASP A 167 17.32 28.89 15.07
CA ASP A 167 18.72 29.06 14.73
C ASP A 167 19.67 28.75 15.91
N THR A 168 20.96 28.83 15.66
CA THR A 168 21.98 28.54 16.67
C THR A 168 21.99 29.55 17.83
N ASN A 169 21.35 30.71 17.70
CA ASN A 169 21.21 31.74 18.73
C ASN A 169 19.88 31.58 19.50
N GLY A 170 19.08 30.54 19.19
CA GLY A 170 17.78 30.32 19.80
C GLY A 170 16.65 31.19 19.21
N LYS A 171 16.88 31.85 18.09
CA LYS A 171 15.89 32.69 17.42
C LYS A 171 14.96 31.85 16.58
N PRO A 172 13.61 31.91 16.79
CA PRO A 172 12.66 31.11 16.04
C PRO A 172 12.27 31.78 14.72
N TYR A 173 12.05 30.96 13.75
CA TYR A 173 11.56 31.30 12.40
C TYR A 173 10.45 30.35 11.98
N MET A 174 9.52 30.84 11.17
CA MET A 174 8.67 30.01 10.34
C MET A 174 9.28 29.96 8.94
N VAL A 175 9.51 28.75 8.43
CA VAL A 175 9.86 28.51 7.03
C VAL A 175 8.62 27.94 6.36
N TYR A 176 8.24 28.47 5.19
CA TYR A 176 6.95 28.18 4.57
C TYR A 176 7.00 28.26 3.06
N CYS A 177 5.97 27.80 2.38
CA CYS A 177 5.82 27.93 0.93
C CYS A 177 5.00 29.16 0.56
N GLY A 178 5.49 29.94 -0.39
CA GLY A 178 4.68 30.90 -1.15
C GLY A 178 3.87 30.12 -2.17
N GLU A 179 2.54 30.26 -2.12
CA GLU A 179 1.65 29.37 -2.87
C GLU A 179 1.75 29.56 -4.38
N TRP A 180 1.87 28.47 -5.11
CA TRP A 180 1.96 28.43 -6.57
C TRP A 180 0.68 28.89 -7.29
N LEU A 181 -0.48 28.99 -6.60
CA LEU A 181 -1.71 29.58 -7.15
C LEU A 181 -1.56 31.06 -7.50
N GLN A 182 -0.77 31.80 -6.73
CA GLN A 182 -0.48 33.22 -6.99
C GLN A 182 0.81 33.45 -7.78
N ASN A 183 1.65 32.42 -7.87
CA ASN A 183 2.97 32.52 -8.44
C ASN A 183 3.32 31.19 -9.13
N TRP A 184 3.30 31.16 -10.48
CA TRP A 184 3.55 29.95 -11.25
C TRP A 184 4.82 29.18 -10.85
N ASN A 185 5.74 29.83 -10.17
CA ASN A 185 7.01 29.30 -9.69
C ASN A 185 7.04 29.43 -8.15
N GLY A 186 6.58 28.40 -7.46
CA GLY A 186 6.52 28.35 -6.01
C GLY A 186 7.84 28.74 -5.34
N SER A 187 7.76 29.26 -4.14
CA SER A 187 8.93 29.68 -3.34
C SER A 187 8.94 29.06 -1.97
N ILE A 188 10.13 28.80 -1.45
CA ILE A 188 10.35 28.57 -0.02
C ILE A 188 10.81 29.89 0.58
N GLU A 189 10.16 30.30 1.65
CA GLU A 189 10.36 31.58 2.31
C GLU A 189 10.57 31.42 3.80
N LYS A 190 11.15 32.43 4.46
CA LYS A 190 11.25 32.50 5.92
C LYS A 190 10.67 33.80 6.45
N ILE A 191 10.15 33.74 7.67
CA ILE A 191 9.82 34.94 8.47
C ILE A 191 10.20 34.69 9.93
N GLU A 192 10.67 35.73 10.57
CA GLU A 192 11.01 35.66 12.00
C GLU A 192 9.76 35.59 12.85
N LEU A 193 9.78 34.72 13.86
CA LEU A 193 8.74 34.61 14.87
C LEU A 193 9.13 35.39 16.16
N LYS A 194 8.12 35.83 16.89
CA LYS A 194 8.33 36.29 18.28
C LYS A 194 8.86 35.13 19.12
N PRO A 195 9.66 35.40 20.18
CA PRO A 195 10.24 34.35 21.01
C PRO A 195 9.24 33.39 21.67
N ASP A 196 8.00 33.81 21.86
CA ASP A 196 6.89 33.03 22.41
C ASP A 196 6.03 32.34 21.30
N LEU A 197 6.41 32.49 20.03
CA LEU A 197 5.71 32.05 18.85
C LEU A 197 4.31 32.66 18.66
N SER A 198 3.93 33.71 19.39
CA SER A 198 2.61 34.35 19.32
C SER A 198 2.38 35.14 18.02
N GLY A 199 3.38 35.27 17.18
CA GLY A 199 3.26 35.95 15.90
C GLY A 199 4.56 36.11 15.16
N THR A 200 4.48 36.74 13.98
CA THR A 200 5.62 37.06 13.12
C THR A 200 6.17 38.45 13.37
N THR A 201 7.46 38.66 13.03
CA THR A 201 8.08 39.97 13.02
C THR A 201 8.73 40.25 11.66
N GLY A 202 8.69 41.50 11.20
CA GLY A 202 9.28 41.88 9.92
C GLY A 202 8.48 41.41 8.69
N LYS A 203 9.21 41.21 7.60
CA LYS A 203 8.66 40.74 6.32
C LYS A 203 9.23 39.39 5.94
N GLY A 204 8.43 38.59 5.24
CA GLY A 204 8.91 37.36 4.63
C GLY A 204 10.06 37.59 3.63
N LYS A 205 10.96 36.63 3.55
CA LYS A 205 12.11 36.64 2.65
C LYS A 205 12.19 35.33 1.90
N VAL A 206 12.22 35.40 0.55
CA VAL A 206 12.42 34.21 -0.31
C VAL A 206 13.82 33.66 -0.06
N LEU A 207 13.91 32.36 0.17
CA LEU A 207 15.14 31.58 0.28
C LEU A 207 15.56 31.02 -1.09
N PHE A 208 14.62 30.39 -1.80
CA PHE A 208 14.79 29.91 -3.18
C PHE A 208 13.41 29.62 -3.81
N ARG A 209 13.42 29.34 -5.11
CA ARG A 209 12.23 28.99 -5.88
C ARG A 209 12.33 27.57 -6.42
N ALA A 210 11.20 26.97 -6.77
CA ALA A 210 11.17 25.64 -7.36
C ALA A 210 12.04 25.51 -8.62
N SER A 211 12.13 26.58 -9.43
CA SER A 211 12.99 26.63 -10.63
C SER A 211 14.49 26.57 -10.37
N ASP A 212 14.93 26.85 -9.14
CA ASP A 212 16.35 26.82 -8.77
C ASP A 212 16.86 25.38 -8.60
N SER A 213 15.92 24.42 -8.55
CA SER A 213 16.24 23.00 -8.47
C SER A 213 16.38 22.38 -9.88
N PRO A 214 17.42 21.58 -10.12
CA PRO A 214 17.63 20.91 -11.40
C PRO A 214 16.66 19.76 -11.67
N TRP A 215 16.02 19.19 -10.64
CA TRP A 215 15.10 18.06 -10.76
C TRP A 215 13.63 18.49 -10.85
N SER A 216 13.19 19.57 -10.20
CA SER A 216 11.80 20.01 -10.23
C SER A 216 11.35 20.39 -11.65
N ARG A 217 10.15 20.00 -12.04
CA ARG A 217 9.53 20.29 -13.34
C ARG A 217 8.15 20.86 -13.16
N GLU A 218 7.65 21.48 -14.22
CA GLU A 218 6.27 21.95 -14.25
C GLU A 218 5.28 20.78 -14.23
N THR A 219 4.16 20.97 -13.53
CA THR A 219 3.02 20.06 -13.52
C THR A 219 1.78 20.79 -14.02
N GLY A 220 0.80 20.04 -14.56
CA GLY A 220 -0.40 20.58 -15.20
C GLY A 220 -0.20 20.89 -16.67
N THR A 221 -1.28 20.87 -17.43
CA THR A 221 -1.24 21.03 -18.91
C THR A 221 -1.65 22.41 -19.37
N ASP A 222 -2.71 22.98 -18.81
CA ASP A 222 -3.28 24.25 -19.30
C ASP A 222 -2.62 25.50 -18.68
N LYS A 223 -2.25 25.39 -17.41
CA LYS A 223 -1.58 26.44 -16.64
C LYS A 223 -0.47 25.80 -15.81
N PRO A 224 0.64 25.42 -16.44
CA PRO A 224 1.70 24.71 -15.74
C PRO A 224 2.28 25.55 -14.59
N ASN A 225 2.54 24.88 -13.48
CA ASN A 225 3.09 25.46 -12.27
C ASN A 225 4.27 24.62 -11.79
N ARG A 226 5.23 25.26 -11.12
CA ARG A 226 6.25 24.58 -10.30
C ARG A 226 5.88 24.73 -8.85
N VAL A 227 5.69 23.60 -8.20
CA VAL A 227 5.18 23.53 -6.83
C VAL A 227 6.33 23.47 -5.84
N THR A 228 6.17 24.12 -4.68
CA THR A 228 6.99 23.90 -3.48
C THR A 228 6.06 23.49 -2.35
N ASP A 229 6.32 22.33 -1.74
CA ASP A 229 5.56 21.81 -0.60
C ASP A 229 6.52 21.38 0.53
N GLY A 230 6.03 21.36 1.76
CA GLY A 230 6.59 20.71 2.93
C GLY A 230 8.08 20.96 3.21
N PRO A 231 8.54 22.20 3.42
CA PRO A 231 9.91 22.44 3.81
C PRO A 231 10.15 21.91 5.23
N TRP A 232 11.21 21.13 5.43
CA TRP A 232 11.62 20.67 6.75
C TRP A 232 13.13 20.78 6.90
N LEU A 233 13.57 21.43 7.97
CA LEU A 233 14.98 21.73 8.20
C LEU A 233 15.64 20.74 9.16
N PHE A 234 16.93 20.50 8.92
CA PHE A 234 17.74 19.61 9.75
C PHE A 234 19.21 20.02 9.75
N ARG A 235 19.96 19.45 10.69
CA ARG A 235 21.42 19.49 10.66
C ARG A 235 21.99 18.10 10.52
N THR A 236 23.02 17.99 9.68
CA THR A 236 23.81 16.76 9.53
C THR A 236 24.74 16.57 10.74
N GLY A 237 25.37 15.41 10.85
CA GLY A 237 26.37 15.11 11.87
C GLY A 237 27.61 16.02 11.80
N THR A 238 27.92 16.58 10.63
CA THR A 238 28.97 17.58 10.44
C THR A 238 28.51 19.03 10.76
N GLY A 239 27.24 19.21 11.13
CA GLY A 239 26.65 20.51 11.45
C GLY A 239 26.11 21.29 10.24
N ARG A 240 26.18 20.75 9.04
CA ARG A 240 25.66 21.38 7.82
C ARG A 240 24.15 21.55 7.91
N LEU A 241 23.63 22.73 7.55
CA LEU A 241 22.20 23.00 7.52
C LEU A 241 21.61 22.49 6.19
N GLY A 242 20.64 21.59 6.28
CA GLY A 242 19.87 21.07 5.16
C GLY A 242 18.39 21.38 5.30
N MET A 243 17.70 21.33 4.16
CA MET A 243 16.24 21.44 4.05
C MET A 243 15.75 20.42 3.03
N ILE A 244 14.89 19.53 3.46
CA ILE A 244 14.09 18.70 2.54
C ILE A 244 12.84 19.48 2.14
N TRP A 245 12.41 19.31 0.89
CA TRP A 245 11.20 19.93 0.35
C TRP A 245 10.69 19.13 -0.85
N THR A 246 9.44 19.31 -1.20
CA THR A 246 8.74 18.47 -2.16
C THR A 246 8.28 19.27 -3.38
N SER A 247 8.30 18.61 -4.54
CA SER A 247 7.81 19.14 -5.81
C SER A 247 7.39 18.00 -6.75
N TRP A 248 7.20 18.35 -8.01
CA TRP A 248 6.81 17.42 -9.07
C TRP A 248 7.88 17.32 -10.15
N ILE A 249 7.98 16.14 -10.75
CA ILE A 249 8.68 15.88 -12.03
C ILE A 249 7.60 15.41 -13.01
N GLY A 250 6.97 16.35 -13.73
CA GLY A 250 5.77 16.05 -14.49
C GLY A 250 4.64 15.58 -13.59
N ASP A 251 4.24 14.31 -13.71
CA ASP A 251 3.16 13.71 -12.90
C ASP A 251 3.67 12.94 -11.67
N VAL A 252 4.99 12.92 -11.42
CA VAL A 252 5.62 12.24 -10.31
C VAL A 252 5.84 13.19 -9.13
N TYR A 253 5.22 12.92 -8.00
CA TYR A 253 5.40 13.64 -6.75
C TYR A 253 6.64 13.11 -6.04
N THR A 254 7.58 13.97 -5.65
CA THR A 254 8.86 13.53 -5.07
C THR A 254 9.51 14.61 -4.22
N GLN A 255 10.49 14.23 -3.42
CA GLN A 255 11.18 15.08 -2.46
C GLN A 255 12.66 15.17 -2.75
N GLY A 256 13.18 16.39 -2.67
CA GLY A 256 14.60 16.67 -2.80
C GLY A 256 15.18 17.33 -1.55
N VAL A 257 16.47 17.70 -1.62
CA VAL A 257 17.18 18.34 -0.54
C VAL A 257 18.04 19.50 -1.05
N ALA A 258 18.07 20.58 -0.27
CA ALA A 258 18.97 21.70 -0.46
C ALA A 258 19.84 21.90 0.78
N TYR A 259 21.06 22.39 0.60
CA TYR A 259 21.98 22.69 1.68
C TYR A 259 22.40 24.16 1.66
N SER A 260 22.43 24.77 2.84
CA SER A 260 22.91 26.15 3.01
C SER A 260 24.45 26.18 3.02
N GLU A 261 25.06 27.01 2.16
CA GLU A 261 26.51 27.22 2.16
C GLU A 261 27.00 28.00 3.37
N SER A 262 26.21 28.98 3.85
CA SER A 262 26.58 29.76 5.05
C SER A 262 26.30 29.00 6.35
N GLY A 263 25.56 27.87 6.31
CA GLY A 263 25.06 27.17 7.50
C GLY A 263 23.94 27.91 8.23
N THR A 264 23.41 28.98 7.64
CA THR A 264 22.27 29.78 8.16
C THR A 264 21.10 29.75 7.19
N LEU A 265 19.92 30.22 7.63
CA LEU A 265 18.74 30.32 6.76
C LEU A 265 18.94 31.27 5.58
N ASP A 266 19.87 32.21 5.66
CA ASP A 266 20.10 33.17 4.57
C ASP A 266 20.74 32.59 3.33
N GLY A 267 21.26 31.36 3.42
CA GLY A 267 21.84 30.67 2.27
C GLY A 267 23.21 31.21 1.85
N PRO A 268 23.59 31.14 0.58
CA PRO A 268 22.82 30.59 -0.54
C PRO A 268 22.47 29.11 -0.34
N TRP A 269 21.34 28.66 -0.93
CA TRP A 269 20.86 27.31 -0.88
C TRP A 269 21.23 26.56 -2.14
N ILE A 270 22.02 25.51 -2.00
CA ILE A 270 22.47 24.66 -3.10
C ILE A 270 21.60 23.43 -3.15
N GLN A 271 20.92 23.24 -4.28
CA GLN A 271 20.04 22.09 -4.53
C GLN A 271 20.88 20.86 -4.92
N GLU A 272 20.53 19.70 -4.39
CA GLU A 272 21.03 18.43 -4.94
C GLU A 272 20.42 18.17 -6.33
N THR A 273 21.11 17.38 -7.15
CA THR A 273 20.75 17.17 -8.55
C THR A 273 19.59 16.20 -8.74
N GLU A 274 19.40 15.29 -7.79
CA GLU A 274 18.40 14.22 -7.84
C GLU A 274 17.50 14.27 -6.60
N PRO A 275 16.25 13.78 -6.72
CA PRO A 275 15.39 13.51 -5.57
C PRO A 275 16.00 12.51 -4.60
N ILE A 276 15.58 12.59 -3.34
CA ILE A 276 16.06 11.69 -2.28
C ILE A 276 15.06 10.58 -1.95
N THR A 277 13.80 10.68 -2.41
CA THR A 277 12.78 9.66 -2.23
C THR A 277 12.51 8.91 -3.54
N PRO A 278 12.03 7.66 -3.46
CA PRO A 278 11.46 6.99 -4.61
C PRO A 278 10.31 7.79 -5.23
N PRO A 279 9.96 7.56 -6.51
CA PRO A 279 8.81 8.18 -7.14
C PRO A 279 7.52 8.01 -6.34
N ASN A 280 6.70 9.07 -6.29
CA ASN A 280 5.43 9.13 -5.57
C ASN A 280 5.54 9.00 -4.03
N TYR A 281 6.65 9.44 -3.46
CA TYR A 281 6.80 9.69 -2.03
C TYR A 281 7.25 11.12 -1.79
N GLY A 282 6.55 11.84 -0.92
CA GLY A 282 6.87 13.24 -0.67
C GLY A 282 6.21 13.81 0.59
N HIS A 283 6.38 15.10 0.77
CA HIS A 283 5.97 15.89 1.92
C HIS A 283 6.44 15.25 3.24
N GLY A 284 7.75 15.01 3.30
CA GLY A 284 8.35 14.32 4.42
C GLY A 284 8.96 15.25 5.45
N MET A 285 9.08 14.73 6.64
CA MET A 285 9.80 15.36 7.74
C MET A 285 10.64 14.36 8.50
N LEU A 286 11.63 14.87 9.24
CA LEU A 286 12.54 14.04 10.00
C LEU A 286 12.19 14.07 11.49
N PHE A 287 12.25 12.92 12.13
CA PHE A 287 12.10 12.80 13.57
C PHE A 287 13.01 11.70 14.12
N LYS A 288 13.24 11.72 15.42
CA LYS A 288 13.89 10.59 16.11
C LYS A 288 12.84 9.68 16.72
N ASP A 289 13.03 8.37 16.57
CA ASP A 289 12.23 7.43 17.34
C ASP A 289 12.62 7.39 18.82
N LEU A 290 11.87 6.64 19.63
CA LEU A 290 12.14 6.49 21.08
C LEU A 290 13.46 5.76 21.39
N ASN A 291 14.13 5.20 20.37
CA ASN A 291 15.44 4.56 20.47
C ASN A 291 16.57 5.49 19.95
N GLY A 292 16.24 6.70 19.54
CA GLY A 292 17.19 7.70 19.04
C GLY A 292 17.57 7.55 17.57
N ARG A 293 16.96 6.63 16.78
CA ARG A 293 17.18 6.50 15.34
C ARG A 293 16.49 7.64 14.61
N TRP A 294 17.15 8.16 13.58
CA TRP A 294 16.53 9.10 12.67
C TRP A 294 15.64 8.39 11.67
N LEU A 295 14.42 8.87 11.55
CA LEU A 295 13.42 8.42 10.59
C LEU A 295 12.87 9.61 9.80
N MET A 296 12.40 9.33 8.60
CA MET A 296 11.65 10.25 7.77
C MET A 296 10.23 9.71 7.58
N SER A 297 9.23 10.51 7.95
CA SER A 297 7.84 10.25 7.57
C SER A 297 7.55 10.93 6.23
N VAL A 298 6.86 10.25 5.34
CA VAL A 298 6.37 10.77 4.05
C VAL A 298 4.97 10.20 3.81
N HIS A 299 4.23 10.73 2.85
CA HIS A 299 3.09 9.98 2.32
C HIS A 299 3.41 9.38 0.96
N SER A 300 2.87 8.19 0.68
CA SER A 300 2.79 7.67 -0.68
C SER A 300 1.71 8.41 -1.44
N HIS A 301 1.96 8.71 -2.72
CA HIS A 301 1.04 9.46 -3.58
C HIS A 301 0.53 8.57 -4.71
N ASN A 302 -0.59 7.90 -4.48
CA ASN A 302 -1.22 7.04 -5.48
C ASN A 302 -2.47 7.70 -6.03
N ASN A 303 -2.62 7.67 -7.35
CA ASN A 303 -3.81 8.18 -8.02
C ASN A 303 -4.66 7.01 -8.53
N ALA A 304 -5.57 6.54 -7.68
CA ALA A 304 -6.49 5.46 -8.02
C ALA A 304 -7.88 6.04 -8.34
N ASN A 305 -8.45 5.72 -9.51
CA ASN A 305 -9.79 6.16 -9.94
C ASN A 305 -10.02 7.69 -9.84
N GLY A 306 -9.00 8.49 -10.14
CA GLY A 306 -9.07 9.95 -10.01
C GLY A 306 -9.13 10.45 -8.57
N ARG A 307 -8.84 9.61 -7.59
CA ARG A 307 -8.70 9.96 -6.18
C ARG A 307 -7.27 9.75 -5.73
N PHE A 308 -6.70 10.76 -5.10
CA PHE A 308 -5.40 10.62 -4.46
C PHE A 308 -5.55 9.78 -3.18
N ILE A 309 -4.86 8.62 -3.16
CA ILE A 309 -4.74 7.80 -1.97
C ILE A 309 -3.37 8.07 -1.39
N ARG A 310 -3.33 8.65 -0.18
CA ARG A 310 -2.10 8.99 0.53
C ARG A 310 -2.05 8.23 1.84
N ILE A 311 -0.95 7.53 2.07
CA ILE A 311 -0.74 6.66 3.22
C ILE A 311 0.60 7.02 3.87
N PRO A 312 0.68 7.19 5.20
CA PRO A 312 1.93 7.44 5.90
C PRO A 312 2.92 6.30 5.70
N GLN A 313 4.14 6.65 5.31
CA GLN A 313 5.25 5.74 5.15
C GLN A 313 6.46 6.22 5.94
N LEU A 314 7.36 5.31 6.31
CA LEU A 314 8.56 5.62 7.08
C LEU A 314 9.80 5.08 6.39
N PHE A 315 10.86 5.89 6.38
CA PHE A 315 12.18 5.49 5.91
C PHE A 315 13.20 5.73 7.02
N GLU A 316 14.16 4.84 7.14
CA GLU A 316 15.36 5.12 7.91
C GLU A 316 16.17 6.21 7.21
N VAL A 317 16.83 7.07 7.99
CA VAL A 317 17.73 8.07 7.43
C VAL A 317 19.04 8.12 8.19
N ASP A 318 20.12 8.32 7.45
CA ASP A 318 21.45 8.55 8.02
C ASP A 318 21.83 10.03 7.85
N LEU A 319 22.03 10.70 8.97
CA LEU A 319 22.47 12.08 9.07
C LEU A 319 23.92 12.19 9.60
N SER A 320 24.63 11.10 9.84
CA SER A 320 25.96 11.10 10.49
C SER A 320 27.05 11.79 9.64
N GLY A 321 26.92 11.73 8.32
CA GLY A 321 27.83 12.36 7.37
C GLY A 321 27.51 13.82 7.07
N ASP A 322 27.99 14.29 5.92
CA ASP A 322 27.77 15.66 5.41
C ASP A 322 26.48 15.84 4.62
N LYS A 323 25.84 14.73 4.24
CA LYS A 323 24.58 14.69 3.50
C LYS A 323 23.61 13.72 4.14
N LEU A 324 22.31 14.03 4.00
CA LEU A 324 21.24 13.11 4.31
C LEU A 324 21.26 11.94 3.33
N LYS A 325 21.14 10.72 3.84
CA LYS A 325 20.93 9.52 3.04
C LYS A 325 19.63 8.85 3.48
N VAL A 326 18.78 8.55 2.52
CA VAL A 326 17.58 7.77 2.75
C VAL A 326 17.94 6.30 2.70
N GLY A 327 17.57 5.56 3.74
CA GLY A 327 17.85 4.16 3.93
C GLY A 327 16.62 3.28 3.69
N LYS A 328 16.47 2.26 4.53
CA LYS A 328 15.42 1.26 4.40
C LYS A 328 14.02 1.85 4.56
N HIS A 329 13.08 1.41 3.69
CA HIS A 329 11.64 1.63 3.86
C HIS A 329 11.11 0.71 4.97
N LEU A 330 10.45 1.29 5.97
CA LEU A 330 9.88 0.54 7.10
C LEU A 330 8.40 0.23 6.85
N CYS A 331 8.12 -0.97 6.38
CA CYS A 331 6.75 -1.41 6.13
C CYS A 331 6.05 -1.82 7.43
N ALA A 332 4.83 -1.31 7.67
CA ALA A 332 4.05 -1.63 8.88
C ALA A 332 3.62 -3.11 8.96
N ALA A 333 3.40 -3.71 7.80
CA ALA A 333 2.91 -5.09 7.69
C ALA A 333 3.92 -6.17 8.14
N GLU A 334 5.20 -5.81 8.34
CA GLU A 334 6.26 -6.78 8.65
C GLU A 334 6.50 -6.97 10.15
N LYS A 335 5.91 -6.12 10.99
CA LYS A 335 6.15 -6.22 12.44
C LYS A 335 5.38 -7.38 13.06
N GLY A 336 6.12 -8.22 13.77
CA GLY A 336 5.60 -9.45 14.35
C GLY A 336 5.70 -10.64 13.41
N MET A 337 5.90 -10.45 12.09
CA MET A 337 6.19 -11.51 11.15
C MET A 337 7.65 -11.95 11.34
N GLY A 338 7.88 -13.25 11.39
CA GLY A 338 9.22 -13.82 11.60
C GLY A 338 9.32 -15.25 11.12
N ALA A 339 8.30 -15.69 10.39
CA ALA A 339 8.24 -17.00 9.76
C ALA A 339 7.35 -16.94 8.51
N TYR A 340 7.38 -18.00 7.74
CA TYR A 340 6.54 -18.20 6.55
C TYR A 340 5.78 -19.51 6.68
N LEU A 341 4.58 -19.53 6.11
CA LEU A 341 3.76 -20.72 5.91
C LEU A 341 3.59 -20.94 4.41
N PHE A 342 3.94 -22.13 3.95
CA PHE A 342 3.70 -22.62 2.61
C PHE A 342 2.60 -23.68 2.66
N VAL A 343 1.54 -23.48 1.88
CA VAL A 343 0.47 -24.48 1.65
C VAL A 343 0.61 -25.03 0.24
N PHE A 344 0.44 -26.35 0.09
CA PHE A 344 0.54 -27.01 -1.22
C PHE A 344 -0.25 -28.33 -1.23
N PHE A 345 -0.41 -28.93 -2.38
CA PHE A 345 -0.94 -30.29 -2.55
C PHE A 345 0.04 -31.16 -3.34
N ASN A 346 -0.26 -32.42 -3.50
CA ASN A 346 0.39 -33.31 -4.47
C ASN A 346 -0.65 -34.21 -5.17
N ASP A 347 -0.30 -34.70 -6.34
CA ASP A 347 -1.18 -35.57 -7.14
C ASP A 347 -1.35 -36.97 -6.55
N ALA A 348 -0.50 -37.38 -5.60
CA ALA A 348 -0.60 -38.71 -4.98
C ALA A 348 -1.78 -38.81 -4.01
N THR A 349 -2.10 -37.72 -3.31
CA THR A 349 -3.11 -37.75 -2.24
C THR A 349 -4.28 -36.79 -2.46
N HIS A 350 -4.14 -35.76 -3.33
CA HIS A 350 -5.09 -34.66 -3.48
C HIS A 350 -5.53 -34.06 -2.13
N SER A 351 -4.56 -33.85 -1.24
CA SER A 351 -4.76 -33.42 0.13
C SER A 351 -3.91 -32.18 0.41
N LEU A 352 -4.25 -31.46 1.50
CA LEU A 352 -3.54 -30.25 1.91
C LEU A 352 -2.29 -30.60 2.71
N PHE A 353 -1.17 -30.00 2.33
CA PHE A 353 0.09 -30.01 3.06
C PHE A 353 0.43 -28.60 3.54
N MET A 354 1.20 -28.52 4.62
CA MET A 354 1.75 -27.29 5.15
C MET A 354 3.22 -27.43 5.46
N ALA A 355 4.02 -26.42 5.17
CA ALA A 355 5.43 -26.33 5.55
C ALA A 355 5.73 -24.95 6.14
N THR A 356 6.61 -24.89 7.12
CA THR A 356 7.05 -23.64 7.75
C THR A 356 8.49 -23.30 7.37
N SER A 357 8.83 -22.02 7.42
CA SER A 357 10.19 -21.52 7.23
C SER A 357 10.47 -20.35 8.16
N ARG A 358 11.68 -20.26 8.72
CA ARG A 358 12.13 -19.13 9.53
C ARG A 358 13.00 -18.14 8.73
N ASP A 359 13.53 -18.58 7.61
CA ASP A 359 14.47 -17.80 6.78
C ASP A 359 13.90 -17.42 5.41
N GLY A 360 12.72 -17.98 5.03
CA GLY A 360 12.12 -17.80 3.71
C GLY A 360 12.85 -18.56 2.59
N TYR A 361 13.78 -19.45 2.96
CA TYR A 361 14.53 -20.28 2.01
C TYR A 361 14.34 -21.76 2.29
N THR A 362 14.37 -22.19 3.54
CA THR A 362 14.23 -23.58 3.95
C THR A 362 12.82 -23.84 4.48
N PHE A 363 12.02 -24.56 3.71
CA PHE A 363 10.67 -24.95 4.08
C PHE A 363 10.65 -26.40 4.57
N THR A 364 10.18 -26.60 5.80
CA THR A 364 10.05 -27.93 6.43
C THR A 364 8.57 -28.28 6.58
N ALA A 365 8.15 -29.39 5.95
CA ALA A 365 6.77 -29.83 6.09
C ALA A 365 6.48 -30.23 7.54
N VAL A 366 5.32 -29.78 8.03
CA VAL A 366 4.77 -30.24 9.32
C VAL A 366 4.15 -31.63 9.16
N ASN A 367 3.74 -32.26 10.28
CA ASN A 367 3.12 -33.58 10.27
C ASN A 367 4.01 -34.68 9.59
N ASP A 368 5.33 -34.60 9.81
CA ASP A 368 6.30 -35.52 9.21
C ASP A 368 6.16 -35.70 7.69
N GLY A 369 5.75 -34.64 6.99
CA GLY A 369 5.54 -34.66 5.54
C GLY A 369 4.26 -35.36 5.09
N GLN A 370 3.35 -35.67 6.01
CA GLN A 370 2.03 -36.19 5.69
C GLN A 370 1.02 -35.04 5.51
N PRO A 371 -0.12 -35.27 4.85
CA PRO A 371 -1.16 -34.27 4.73
C PRO A 371 -1.65 -33.79 6.10
N VAL A 372 -1.89 -32.48 6.22
CA VAL A 372 -2.51 -31.89 7.42
C VAL A 372 -4.03 -31.98 7.38
N ILE A 373 -4.62 -31.98 6.17
CA ILE A 373 -6.07 -32.19 5.96
C ILE A 373 -6.23 -33.11 4.74
N SER A 374 -6.94 -34.21 4.92
CA SER A 374 -7.25 -35.12 3.81
C SER A 374 -8.30 -34.54 2.89
N GLY A 375 -8.04 -34.51 1.58
CA GLY A 375 -8.95 -33.94 0.60
C GLY A 375 -10.29 -34.67 0.49
N ASP A 376 -10.32 -35.97 0.77
CA ASP A 376 -11.55 -36.78 0.74
C ASP A 376 -12.53 -36.46 1.87
N THR A 377 -12.05 -35.78 2.93
CA THR A 377 -12.89 -35.36 4.06
C THR A 377 -13.50 -33.98 3.88
N ILE A 378 -12.94 -33.15 3.02
CA ILE A 378 -13.34 -31.74 2.88
C ILE A 378 -13.95 -31.39 1.52
N ALA A 379 -13.63 -32.13 0.47
CA ALA A 379 -14.08 -31.85 -0.89
C ALA A 379 -15.26 -32.75 -1.31
N GLU A 380 -16.19 -32.24 -2.09
CA GLU A 380 -17.27 -33.05 -2.66
C GLU A 380 -16.74 -34.05 -3.70
N GLN A 381 -15.69 -33.66 -4.45
CA GLN A 381 -14.98 -34.55 -5.37
C GLN A 381 -13.97 -35.49 -4.71
N ARG A 382 -13.90 -35.51 -3.37
CA ARG A 382 -12.97 -36.36 -2.61
C ARG A 382 -11.51 -36.04 -2.81
N GLY A 383 -11.18 -34.79 -3.16
CA GLY A 383 -9.82 -34.30 -3.30
C GLY A 383 -9.78 -32.82 -3.52
N ILE A 384 -8.69 -32.21 -3.12
CA ILE A 384 -8.43 -30.80 -3.36
C ILE A 384 -7.19 -30.60 -4.23
N ARG A 385 -7.17 -29.46 -4.92
CA ARG A 385 -6.02 -28.97 -5.67
C ARG A 385 -5.84 -27.47 -5.37
N ASP A 386 -4.69 -26.95 -5.77
CA ASP A 386 -4.40 -25.53 -5.90
C ASP A 386 -4.72 -24.72 -4.62
N PRO A 387 -4.18 -25.10 -3.45
CA PRO A 387 -4.46 -24.37 -2.21
C PRO A 387 -3.81 -22.99 -2.21
N HIS A 388 -4.60 -21.97 -1.92
CA HIS A 388 -4.13 -20.61 -1.69
C HIS A 388 -4.55 -20.14 -0.29
N ILE A 389 -3.60 -19.57 0.45
CA ILE A 389 -3.81 -19.02 1.80
C ILE A 389 -3.57 -17.52 1.82
N TYR A 390 -4.42 -16.79 2.52
CA TYR A 390 -4.33 -15.34 2.69
C TYR A 390 -4.61 -14.93 4.13
N ARG A 391 -3.85 -14.00 4.68
CA ARG A 391 -4.16 -13.37 5.98
C ARG A 391 -5.03 -12.14 5.76
N GLY A 392 -6.26 -12.18 6.21
CA GLY A 392 -7.20 -11.07 6.08
C GLY A 392 -6.93 -9.91 7.07
N PRO A 393 -7.55 -8.75 6.83
CA PRO A 393 -7.40 -7.58 7.70
C PRO A 393 -8.02 -7.77 9.10
N ASP A 394 -8.85 -8.81 9.29
CA ASP A 394 -9.40 -9.24 10.58
C ASP A 394 -8.44 -10.18 11.35
N GLY A 395 -7.23 -10.42 10.81
CA GLY A 395 -6.22 -11.31 11.36
C GLY A 395 -6.52 -12.80 11.18
N ALA A 396 -7.64 -13.17 10.54
CA ALA A 396 -7.96 -14.55 10.22
C ALA A 396 -7.23 -15.02 8.95
N PHE A 397 -7.09 -16.33 8.80
CA PHE A 397 -6.55 -16.99 7.63
C PHE A 397 -7.69 -17.50 6.75
N TYR A 398 -7.59 -17.25 5.47
CA TYR A 398 -8.54 -17.60 4.43
C TYR A 398 -7.85 -18.56 3.47
N LEU A 399 -8.37 -19.79 3.37
CA LEU A 399 -7.82 -20.85 2.53
C LEU A 399 -8.86 -21.21 1.47
N ALA A 400 -8.49 -21.06 0.20
CA ALA A 400 -9.32 -21.42 -0.94
C ALA A 400 -8.66 -22.56 -1.73
N MET A 401 -9.43 -23.52 -2.21
CA MET A 401 -8.94 -24.68 -2.93
C MET A 401 -9.92 -25.10 -4.03
N THR A 402 -9.37 -25.67 -5.09
CA THR A 402 -10.17 -26.34 -6.13
C THR A 402 -10.76 -27.63 -5.59
N ASP A 403 -12.07 -27.82 -5.70
CA ASP A 403 -12.74 -29.10 -5.39
C ASP A 403 -12.60 -30.02 -6.60
N LEU A 404 -11.55 -30.85 -6.61
CA LEU A 404 -11.22 -31.73 -7.74
C LEU A 404 -10.25 -32.85 -7.33
N HIS A 405 -10.63 -34.09 -7.68
CA HIS A 405 -9.74 -35.26 -7.63
C HIS A 405 -9.71 -35.92 -9.01
N ILE A 406 -8.65 -35.68 -9.80
CA ILE A 406 -8.58 -36.12 -11.20
C ILE A 406 -8.48 -37.63 -11.37
N PHE A 407 -8.13 -38.38 -10.34
CA PHE A 407 -7.97 -39.84 -10.38
C PHE A 407 -9.07 -40.60 -9.61
N ALA A 408 -9.99 -39.91 -8.95
CA ALA A 408 -10.94 -40.53 -8.00
C ALA A 408 -11.81 -41.62 -8.60
N GLN A 409 -12.28 -41.45 -9.85
CA GLN A 409 -13.04 -42.49 -10.54
C GLN A 409 -12.19 -43.72 -10.82
N ARG A 410 -10.98 -43.52 -11.38
CA ARG A 410 -10.05 -44.62 -11.71
C ARG A 410 -9.65 -45.42 -10.46
N GLU A 411 -9.57 -44.74 -9.33
CA GLU A 411 -9.16 -45.30 -8.05
C GLU A 411 -10.34 -45.83 -7.22
N GLY A 412 -11.58 -45.64 -7.71
CA GLY A 412 -12.80 -46.09 -7.03
C GLY A 412 -13.12 -45.35 -5.76
N ILE A 413 -12.60 -44.12 -5.61
CA ILE A 413 -12.77 -43.28 -4.41
C ILE A 413 -14.15 -42.60 -4.39
N ARG A 414 -14.67 -42.25 -5.57
CA ARG A 414 -16.01 -41.64 -5.68
C ARG A 414 -16.78 -42.20 -6.88
N ASP A 415 -18.09 -42.01 -6.84
CA ASP A 415 -18.97 -42.26 -7.98
C ASP A 415 -18.78 -41.18 -9.09
N THR A 416 -19.62 -41.25 -10.10
CA THR A 416 -19.51 -40.40 -11.30
C THR A 416 -20.31 -39.10 -11.24
N GLU A 417 -20.88 -38.70 -10.09
CA GLU A 417 -21.75 -37.51 -10.04
C GLU A 417 -21.05 -36.25 -10.58
N TRP A 418 -19.76 -36.09 -10.24
CA TRP A 418 -18.95 -34.96 -10.66
C TRP A 418 -18.28 -35.13 -12.04
N GLU A 419 -18.18 -36.34 -12.51
CA GLU A 419 -17.56 -36.62 -13.80
C GLU A 419 -18.55 -36.41 -14.92
N ARG A 420 -18.29 -35.41 -15.70
CA ARG A 420 -19.08 -35.06 -16.86
C ARG A 420 -18.31 -35.32 -18.11
N ASP A 421 -19.02 -35.50 -19.26
CA ASP A 421 -18.39 -35.72 -20.55
C ASP A 421 -17.31 -34.70 -20.86
N GLY A 422 -16.06 -35.14 -20.98
CA GLY A 422 -14.90 -34.30 -21.27
C GLY A 422 -14.97 -33.59 -22.62
N ASN A 423 -15.74 -34.10 -23.58
CA ASN A 423 -15.97 -33.39 -24.84
C ASN A 423 -16.85 -32.15 -24.66
N LEU A 424 -17.77 -32.19 -23.70
CA LEU A 424 -18.70 -31.08 -23.42
C LEU A 424 -18.15 -30.09 -22.38
N TYR A 425 -17.38 -30.59 -21.39
CA TYR A 425 -16.95 -29.81 -20.25
C TYR A 425 -15.43 -29.67 -20.12
N GLY A 426 -14.66 -30.38 -20.94
CA GLY A 426 -13.19 -30.35 -20.94
C GLY A 426 -12.56 -31.23 -19.85
N TRP A 427 -11.26 -31.38 -19.94
CA TRP A 427 -10.44 -32.11 -18.98
C TRP A 427 -10.50 -31.45 -17.60
N GLY A 428 -10.44 -32.26 -16.54
CA GLY A 428 -10.41 -31.77 -15.15
C GLY A 428 -11.64 -30.97 -14.76
N ASN A 429 -12.80 -31.24 -15.40
CA ASN A 429 -13.99 -30.44 -15.15
C ASN A 429 -14.46 -30.58 -13.70
N ASN A 430 -14.84 -29.43 -13.13
CA ASN A 430 -15.39 -29.33 -11.79
C ASN A 430 -16.43 -28.21 -11.71
N ARG A 431 -17.10 -28.06 -10.58
CA ARG A 431 -18.24 -27.13 -10.41
C ARG A 431 -18.11 -26.22 -9.22
N GLY A 432 -17.05 -26.36 -8.42
CA GLY A 432 -16.99 -25.65 -7.16
C GLY A 432 -15.63 -25.60 -6.51
N LEU A 433 -15.63 -24.95 -5.36
CA LEU A 433 -14.49 -24.59 -4.56
C LEU A 433 -14.68 -25.04 -3.11
N VAL A 434 -13.58 -25.31 -2.42
CA VAL A 434 -13.54 -25.50 -0.96
C VAL A 434 -13.00 -24.23 -0.33
N LEU A 435 -13.79 -23.61 0.55
CA LEU A 435 -13.42 -22.41 1.29
C LEU A 435 -13.28 -22.74 2.77
N MET A 436 -12.20 -22.31 3.39
CA MET A 436 -11.95 -22.54 4.81
C MET A 436 -11.43 -21.27 5.48
N LYS A 437 -11.80 -21.07 6.75
CA LYS A 437 -11.34 -19.92 7.55
C LYS A 437 -10.83 -20.40 8.90
N SER A 438 -9.71 -19.85 9.37
CA SER A 438 -9.09 -20.15 10.66
C SER A 438 -8.59 -18.88 11.34
N ARG A 439 -8.42 -18.94 12.66
CA ARG A 439 -7.75 -17.90 13.44
C ARG A 439 -6.42 -18.35 14.04
N ASP A 440 -6.08 -19.62 13.86
CA ASP A 440 -4.92 -20.24 14.51
C ASP A 440 -4.16 -21.24 13.62
N LEU A 441 -4.55 -21.38 12.34
CA LEU A 441 -4.00 -22.33 11.36
C LEU A 441 -4.24 -23.82 11.68
N ILE A 442 -4.92 -24.13 12.79
CA ILE A 442 -5.15 -25.48 13.28
C ILE A 442 -6.65 -25.84 13.16
N HIS A 443 -7.50 -24.96 13.65
CA HIS A 443 -8.96 -25.17 13.65
C HIS A 443 -9.59 -24.37 12.51
N TRP A 444 -10.29 -25.09 11.63
CA TRP A 444 -10.83 -24.53 10.41
C TRP A 444 -12.36 -24.68 10.34
N THR A 445 -13.05 -23.62 9.98
CA THR A 445 -14.41 -23.72 9.42
C THR A 445 -14.32 -24.11 7.95
N ARG A 446 -15.37 -24.73 7.39
CA ARG A 446 -15.39 -25.17 5.99
C ARG A 446 -16.72 -24.88 5.32
N SER A 447 -16.65 -24.53 4.05
CA SER A 447 -17.80 -24.46 3.16
C SER A 447 -17.43 -24.96 1.76
N ASN A 448 -18.31 -25.73 1.12
CA ASN A 448 -18.18 -26.14 -0.27
C ASN A 448 -19.11 -25.26 -1.11
N VAL A 449 -18.55 -24.51 -2.05
CA VAL A 449 -19.28 -23.54 -2.87
C VAL A 449 -19.46 -24.12 -4.27
N ARG A 450 -20.71 -24.43 -4.60
CA ARG A 450 -21.12 -24.89 -5.95
C ARG A 450 -21.53 -23.68 -6.78
N ILE A 451 -20.68 -23.28 -7.75
CA ILE A 451 -20.92 -22.11 -8.62
C ILE A 451 -22.12 -22.33 -9.52
N ASP A 452 -22.26 -23.54 -10.07
CA ASP A 452 -23.39 -23.94 -10.90
C ASP A 452 -24.75 -23.88 -10.18
N LYS A 453 -24.75 -24.11 -8.88
CA LYS A 453 -25.98 -24.01 -8.05
C LYS A 453 -26.23 -22.59 -7.54
N ALA A 454 -25.17 -21.85 -7.28
CA ALA A 454 -25.28 -20.46 -6.80
C ALA A 454 -25.79 -19.50 -7.87
N PHE A 455 -25.40 -19.76 -9.15
CA PHE A 455 -25.71 -18.90 -10.30
C PHE A 455 -26.12 -19.75 -11.52
N PRO A 456 -27.23 -20.51 -11.44
CA PRO A 456 -27.58 -21.52 -12.45
C PRO A 456 -27.90 -20.92 -13.80
N ASP A 457 -28.46 -19.72 -13.87
CA ASP A 457 -28.84 -19.07 -15.11
C ASP A 457 -27.62 -18.66 -15.96
N THR A 458 -26.51 -18.27 -15.31
CA THR A 458 -25.29 -17.80 -15.98
C THR A 458 -24.20 -18.87 -16.03
N PHE A 459 -24.05 -19.68 -14.96
CA PHE A 459 -22.93 -20.63 -14.79
C PHE A 459 -23.39 -22.08 -14.62
N GLY A 460 -24.62 -22.43 -15.00
CA GLY A 460 -25.12 -23.81 -14.96
C GLY A 460 -24.31 -24.78 -15.85
N ASP A 461 -23.66 -24.25 -16.88
CA ASP A 461 -22.81 -24.99 -17.83
C ASP A 461 -21.31 -24.92 -17.51
N ILE A 462 -20.94 -24.45 -16.32
CA ILE A 462 -19.53 -24.28 -15.93
C ILE A 462 -18.68 -25.53 -16.23
N GLY A 463 -17.57 -25.37 -16.94
CA GLY A 463 -16.62 -26.42 -17.26
C GLY A 463 -15.54 -26.59 -16.21
N CYS A 464 -15.08 -25.49 -15.61
CA CYS A 464 -14.15 -25.54 -14.49
C CYS A 464 -14.27 -24.30 -13.60
N ALA A 465 -13.85 -24.48 -12.33
CA ALA A 465 -13.52 -23.45 -11.38
C ALA A 465 -12.22 -23.90 -10.70
N TRP A 466 -11.07 -23.43 -11.21
CA TRP A 466 -9.76 -23.87 -10.79
C TRP A 466 -8.96 -22.77 -10.10
N ALA A 467 -7.98 -23.19 -9.30
CA ALA A 467 -6.97 -22.34 -8.71
C ALA A 467 -7.56 -21.06 -8.09
N PRO A 468 -8.45 -21.20 -7.10
CA PRO A 468 -9.03 -20.04 -6.44
C PRO A 468 -7.99 -19.38 -5.54
N GLU A 469 -7.87 -18.08 -5.65
CA GLU A 469 -7.07 -17.26 -4.76
C GLU A 469 -7.89 -16.16 -4.12
N THR A 470 -7.39 -15.58 -3.05
CA THR A 470 -8.11 -14.55 -2.28
C THR A 470 -7.23 -13.37 -1.95
N ILE A 471 -7.82 -12.18 -2.01
CA ILE A 471 -7.21 -10.94 -1.55
C ILE A 471 -8.29 -10.02 -0.97
N TYR A 472 -7.95 -9.22 0.03
CA TYR A 472 -8.88 -8.20 0.52
C TYR A 472 -8.93 -7.02 -0.45
N ASP A 473 -10.13 -6.66 -0.90
CA ASP A 473 -10.37 -5.46 -1.69
C ASP A 473 -10.76 -4.30 -0.75
N PRO A 474 -9.84 -3.35 -0.49
CA PRO A 474 -10.13 -2.22 0.39
C PRO A 474 -11.15 -1.24 -0.20
N GLN A 475 -11.38 -1.24 -1.51
CA GLN A 475 -12.37 -0.39 -2.16
C GLN A 475 -13.78 -0.94 -1.98
N ALA A 476 -13.94 -2.26 -2.08
CA ALA A 476 -15.20 -2.94 -1.82
C ALA A 476 -15.44 -3.22 -0.32
N GLY A 477 -14.38 -3.19 0.51
CA GLY A 477 -14.44 -3.56 1.92
C GLY A 477 -14.75 -5.04 2.13
N LYS A 478 -14.32 -5.92 1.22
CA LYS A 478 -14.67 -7.36 1.18
C LYS A 478 -13.49 -8.21 0.75
N MET A 479 -13.55 -9.49 1.12
CA MET A 479 -12.68 -10.50 0.54
C MET A 479 -13.12 -10.77 -0.89
N MET A 480 -12.20 -10.57 -1.84
CA MET A 480 -12.32 -10.96 -3.23
C MET A 480 -11.73 -12.36 -3.40
N ILE A 481 -12.46 -13.23 -4.05
CA ILE A 481 -11.96 -14.51 -4.56
C ILE A 481 -11.88 -14.43 -6.08
N TYR A 482 -10.80 -14.90 -6.65
CA TYR A 482 -10.62 -14.94 -8.11
C TYR A 482 -10.08 -16.31 -8.51
N PHE A 483 -10.45 -16.76 -9.68
CA PHE A 483 -10.21 -18.13 -10.10
C PHE A 483 -10.30 -18.28 -11.63
N THR A 484 -9.73 -19.35 -12.13
CA THR A 484 -9.87 -19.76 -13.54
C THR A 484 -11.24 -20.38 -13.78
N MET A 485 -11.91 -19.94 -14.81
CA MET A 485 -13.23 -20.49 -15.19
C MET A 485 -13.38 -20.61 -16.70
N ARG A 486 -14.20 -21.58 -17.13
CA ARG A 486 -14.70 -21.72 -18.52
C ARG A 486 -16.15 -22.16 -18.54
N HIS A 487 -16.88 -21.82 -19.59
CA HIS A 487 -18.19 -22.36 -19.93
C HIS A 487 -18.01 -23.60 -20.79
N GLY A 488 -18.64 -24.72 -20.45
CA GLY A 488 -18.48 -25.99 -21.14
C GLY A 488 -17.00 -26.33 -21.35
N ASN A 489 -16.64 -26.75 -22.55
CA ASN A 489 -15.26 -26.98 -22.99
C ASN A 489 -14.68 -25.77 -23.73
N GLY A 490 -15.09 -24.56 -23.34
CA GLY A 490 -14.63 -23.32 -23.94
C GLY A 490 -13.26 -22.86 -23.43
N ARG A 491 -12.88 -21.64 -23.80
CA ARG A 491 -11.63 -21.01 -23.37
C ARG A 491 -11.63 -20.70 -21.87
N SER A 492 -10.58 -21.09 -21.18
CA SER A 492 -10.34 -20.70 -19.79
C SER A 492 -9.91 -19.24 -19.71
N THR A 493 -10.47 -18.51 -18.73
CA THR A 493 -10.10 -17.13 -18.41
C THR A 493 -10.30 -16.84 -16.92
N LEU A 494 -9.90 -15.68 -16.46
CA LEU A 494 -9.91 -15.30 -15.05
C LEU A 494 -11.22 -14.60 -14.69
N TYR A 495 -11.83 -15.02 -13.60
CA TYR A 495 -13.04 -14.43 -13.02
C TYR A 495 -12.81 -14.08 -11.56
N TYR A 496 -13.61 -13.15 -11.02
CA TYR A 496 -13.63 -12.81 -9.60
C TYR A 496 -15.04 -12.62 -9.08
N ALA A 497 -15.21 -12.83 -7.78
CA ALA A 497 -16.41 -12.54 -7.02
C ALA A 497 -16.04 -12.08 -5.61
N TYR A 498 -17.01 -11.58 -4.85
CA TYR A 498 -16.81 -11.29 -3.44
C TYR A 498 -17.47 -12.34 -2.58
N THR A 499 -16.88 -12.61 -1.41
CA THR A 499 -17.42 -13.55 -0.42
C THR A 499 -18.11 -12.80 0.71
N ASP A 500 -18.90 -13.53 1.52
CA ASP A 500 -19.35 -13.04 2.81
C ASP A 500 -18.18 -12.99 3.82
N ASN A 501 -18.42 -12.35 4.97
CA ASN A 501 -17.38 -12.16 6.01
C ASN A 501 -16.93 -13.47 6.68
N ASP A 502 -17.79 -14.49 6.65
CA ASP A 502 -17.52 -15.81 7.23
C ASP A 502 -16.80 -16.74 6.25
N PHE A 503 -16.61 -16.29 5.00
CA PHE A 503 -15.97 -17.04 3.91
C PHE A 503 -16.71 -18.35 3.59
N THR A 504 -18.04 -18.27 3.51
CA THR A 504 -18.89 -19.46 3.33
C THR A 504 -19.58 -19.52 1.97
N ARG A 505 -19.69 -18.39 1.27
CA ARG A 505 -20.41 -18.29 0.00
C ARG A 505 -19.96 -17.07 -0.80
N LEU A 506 -20.23 -17.09 -2.10
CA LEU A 506 -20.14 -15.91 -2.96
C LEU A 506 -21.37 -15.01 -2.75
N VAL A 507 -21.15 -13.71 -2.56
CA VAL A 507 -22.23 -12.71 -2.42
C VAL A 507 -22.43 -11.88 -3.68
N THR A 508 -21.59 -12.07 -4.68
CA THR A 508 -21.76 -11.51 -6.01
C THR A 508 -21.58 -12.59 -7.06
N GLU A 509 -22.24 -12.42 -8.19
CA GLU A 509 -22.01 -13.22 -9.36
C GLU A 509 -20.57 -13.05 -9.89
N PRO A 510 -19.88 -14.12 -10.34
CA PRO A 510 -18.54 -14.00 -10.91
C PRO A 510 -18.51 -13.10 -12.14
N LYS A 511 -17.49 -12.24 -12.21
CA LYS A 511 -17.23 -11.33 -13.34
C LYS A 511 -15.86 -11.59 -13.91
N GLN A 512 -15.68 -11.42 -15.22
CA GLN A 512 -14.38 -11.51 -15.84
C GLN A 512 -13.42 -10.47 -15.25
N LEU A 513 -12.25 -10.93 -14.81
CA LEU A 513 -11.24 -10.11 -14.17
C LEU A 513 -10.31 -9.43 -15.18
N PHE A 514 -9.92 -10.20 -16.21
CA PHE A 514 -8.94 -9.76 -17.20
C PHE A 514 -9.19 -10.44 -18.56
N GLU A 515 -8.86 -9.74 -19.64
CA GLU A 515 -8.89 -10.26 -21.01
C GLU A 515 -7.48 -10.17 -21.61
N TYR A 516 -6.95 -11.31 -22.03
CA TYR A 516 -5.66 -11.38 -22.72
C TYR A 516 -5.76 -10.76 -24.14
N PRO A 517 -4.72 -10.06 -24.63
CA PRO A 517 -4.77 -9.39 -25.94
C PRO A 517 -5.14 -10.30 -27.09
N ASP A 518 -4.54 -11.49 -27.17
CA ASP A 518 -4.98 -12.53 -28.12
C ASP A 518 -6.05 -13.42 -27.47
N LYS A 519 -7.29 -13.22 -27.89
CA LYS A 519 -8.46 -13.97 -27.38
C LYS A 519 -8.46 -15.46 -27.66
N LYS A 520 -7.48 -15.97 -28.40
CA LYS A 520 -7.29 -17.43 -28.62
C LYS A 520 -6.49 -18.07 -27.49
N ILE A 521 -5.68 -17.29 -26.80
CA ILE A 521 -4.85 -17.78 -25.70
C ILE A 521 -5.69 -17.96 -24.44
N GLN A 522 -5.60 -19.12 -23.83
CA GLN A 522 -6.18 -19.39 -22.53
C GLN A 522 -5.27 -18.79 -21.45
N ILE A 523 -5.90 -18.25 -20.41
CA ILE A 523 -5.20 -17.75 -19.22
C ILE A 523 -5.78 -18.40 -17.97
N LEU A 524 -4.92 -18.72 -17.02
CA LEU A 524 -5.28 -19.42 -15.79
C LEU A 524 -4.35 -19.05 -14.65
N ASP A 525 -4.67 -19.52 -13.46
CA ASP A 525 -3.84 -19.49 -12.25
C ASP A 525 -3.25 -18.10 -11.98
N ALA A 526 -4.05 -17.16 -11.53
CA ALA A 526 -3.59 -15.81 -11.23
C ALA A 526 -3.24 -15.65 -9.76
N ASP A 527 -2.16 -14.92 -9.47
CA ASP A 527 -1.81 -14.37 -8.16
C ASP A 527 -1.82 -12.85 -8.22
N ILE A 528 -2.45 -12.19 -7.26
CA ILE A 528 -2.51 -10.73 -7.18
C ILE A 528 -1.75 -10.24 -5.94
N SER A 529 -0.71 -9.47 -6.19
CA SER A 529 0.12 -8.84 -5.16
C SER A 529 0.09 -7.32 -5.28
N LEU A 530 0.28 -6.63 -4.15
CA LEU A 530 0.41 -5.17 -4.15
C LEU A 530 1.86 -4.76 -4.35
N LEU A 531 2.10 -3.91 -5.34
CA LEU A 531 3.40 -3.29 -5.58
C LEU A 531 3.74 -2.27 -4.49
N PRO A 532 5.03 -1.89 -4.35
CA PRO A 532 5.46 -0.85 -3.40
C PRO A 532 4.74 0.49 -3.58
N ASP A 533 4.33 0.81 -4.80
CA ASP A 533 3.59 2.03 -5.12
C ASP A 533 2.06 1.90 -4.92
N GLY A 534 1.59 0.75 -4.42
CA GLY A 534 0.19 0.46 -4.14
C GLY A 534 -0.65 0.06 -5.36
N ARG A 535 -0.05 -0.09 -6.55
CA ARG A 535 -0.74 -0.72 -7.68
C ARG A 535 -0.87 -2.22 -7.45
N ALA A 536 -1.89 -2.85 -8.01
CA ALA A 536 -2.01 -4.30 -8.00
C ALA A 536 -1.28 -4.87 -9.22
N CYS A 537 -0.41 -5.85 -8.96
CA CYS A 537 0.23 -6.69 -9.96
C CYS A 537 -0.44 -8.06 -9.95
N MET A 538 -0.88 -8.52 -11.10
CA MET A 538 -1.41 -9.85 -11.30
C MET A 538 -0.42 -10.64 -12.14
N MET A 539 0.13 -11.71 -11.58
CA MET A 539 0.87 -12.73 -12.33
C MET A 539 -0.08 -13.86 -12.70
N TYR A 540 0.04 -14.40 -13.87
CA TYR A 540 -0.88 -15.44 -14.37
C TYR A 540 -0.22 -16.28 -15.45
N VAL A 541 -0.76 -17.45 -15.70
CA VAL A 541 -0.32 -18.32 -16.80
C VAL A 541 -0.99 -17.87 -18.10
N ALA A 542 -0.20 -17.69 -19.15
CA ALA A 542 -0.68 -17.61 -20.52
C ALA A 542 -0.29 -18.89 -21.27
N GLN A 543 -1.28 -19.62 -21.79
CA GLN A 543 -1.04 -20.85 -22.55
C GLN A 543 -0.65 -20.55 -24.00
N GLU A 544 0.46 -19.84 -24.14
CA GLU A 544 1.16 -19.67 -25.41
C GLU A 544 1.98 -20.95 -25.73
N ASN A 545 2.89 -20.93 -26.63
CA ASN A 545 3.75 -22.09 -26.95
C ASN A 545 5.23 -21.67 -26.89
N PRO A 546 5.98 -22.04 -25.82
CA PRO A 546 5.51 -22.71 -24.60
C PRO A 546 4.62 -21.80 -23.74
N GLY A 547 3.78 -22.38 -22.87
CA GLY A 547 3.04 -21.66 -21.84
C GLY A 547 3.94 -21.25 -20.66
N GLY A 548 3.63 -20.15 -19.99
CA GLY A 548 4.41 -19.70 -18.84
C GLY A 548 3.79 -18.46 -18.16
N ILE A 549 4.58 -17.84 -17.27
CA ILE A 549 4.10 -16.79 -16.41
C ILE A 549 4.23 -15.41 -17.07
N ARG A 550 3.12 -14.71 -17.12
CA ARG A 550 2.98 -13.32 -17.58
C ARG A 550 2.54 -12.41 -16.43
N MET A 551 2.58 -11.11 -16.67
CA MET A 551 2.21 -10.09 -15.71
C MET A 551 1.23 -9.07 -16.29
N ALA A 552 0.32 -8.58 -15.46
CA ALA A 552 -0.53 -7.43 -15.76
C ALA A 552 -0.60 -6.50 -14.54
N ILE A 553 -0.67 -5.20 -14.79
CA ILE A 553 -0.68 -4.17 -13.73
C ILE A 553 -2.04 -3.47 -13.75
N SER A 554 -2.65 -3.27 -12.58
CA SER A 554 -3.90 -2.52 -12.48
C SER A 554 -3.67 -1.04 -12.81
N LYS A 555 -4.55 -0.46 -13.65
CA LYS A 555 -4.43 0.94 -14.09
C LYS A 555 -4.73 1.96 -12.97
N ASN A 556 -5.40 1.53 -11.93
CA ASN A 556 -5.99 2.39 -10.90
C ASN A 556 -5.72 1.92 -9.47
N GLY A 557 -4.81 0.95 -9.28
CA GLY A 557 -4.50 0.37 -7.98
C GLY A 557 -5.58 -0.54 -7.39
N SER A 558 -6.67 -0.83 -8.14
CA SER A 558 -7.70 -1.77 -7.69
C SER A 558 -7.27 -3.22 -7.91
N VAL A 559 -7.50 -4.07 -6.92
CA VAL A 559 -7.28 -5.53 -7.06
C VAL A 559 -8.30 -6.19 -7.98
N SER A 560 -9.46 -5.58 -8.21
CA SER A 560 -10.47 -6.02 -9.19
C SER A 560 -10.27 -5.42 -10.59
N GLY A 561 -9.13 -4.77 -10.85
CA GLY A 561 -8.78 -4.20 -12.14
C GLY A 561 -9.41 -2.81 -12.43
N PRO A 562 -9.42 -2.37 -13.68
CA PRO A 562 -8.93 -3.07 -14.88
C PRO A 562 -7.41 -3.20 -14.94
N TYR A 563 -6.96 -4.34 -15.44
CA TYR A 563 -5.54 -4.65 -15.61
C TYR A 563 -5.03 -4.30 -17.01
N GLN A 564 -3.79 -3.87 -17.09
CA GLN A 564 -3.07 -3.64 -18.33
C GLN A 564 -2.05 -4.76 -18.53
N TYR A 565 -2.12 -5.41 -19.67
CA TYR A 565 -1.14 -6.40 -20.14
C TYR A 565 0.27 -5.80 -20.19
N ILE A 566 1.25 -6.57 -19.70
CA ILE A 566 2.67 -6.29 -19.83
C ILE A 566 3.30 -7.40 -20.66
N ASP A 567 3.95 -7.03 -21.78
CA ASP A 567 4.61 -7.99 -22.65
C ASP A 567 5.97 -8.41 -22.08
N LYS A 568 5.92 -9.30 -21.09
CA LYS A 568 7.09 -9.82 -20.39
C LYS A 568 6.84 -11.22 -19.87
N TRP A 569 7.81 -12.12 -20.10
CA TRP A 569 7.91 -13.40 -19.41
C TRP A 569 8.57 -13.22 -18.04
N ILE A 570 8.06 -13.93 -17.04
CA ILE A 570 8.54 -13.83 -15.66
C ILE A 570 9.33 -15.07 -15.26
N ASP A 571 8.91 -16.25 -15.71
CA ASP A 571 9.62 -17.50 -15.44
C ASP A 571 10.90 -17.64 -16.28
N PHE A 572 11.78 -18.54 -15.83
CA PHE A 572 13.07 -18.83 -16.46
C PHE A 572 13.13 -20.25 -17.04
N GLU A 573 11.98 -20.89 -17.21
CA GLU A 573 11.90 -22.29 -17.59
C GLU A 573 11.92 -22.47 -19.11
N PRO A 574 12.61 -23.52 -19.62
CA PRO A 574 12.58 -23.85 -21.04
C PRO A 574 11.27 -24.51 -21.47
N GLY A 575 10.48 -25.00 -20.52
CA GLY A 575 9.19 -25.66 -20.72
C GLY A 575 8.04 -24.93 -20.06
N ALA A 576 6.85 -25.47 -20.20
CA ALA A 576 5.67 -24.88 -19.61
C ALA A 576 5.68 -24.97 -18.07
N CYS A 577 5.29 -23.89 -17.42
CA CYS A 577 5.04 -23.81 -16.00
C CYS A 577 3.68 -23.18 -15.70
N GLU A 578 3.21 -23.29 -14.44
CA GLU A 578 1.90 -22.84 -14.01
C GLU A 578 1.95 -22.27 -12.57
N ALA A 579 0.81 -21.82 -12.06
CA ALA A 579 0.62 -21.51 -10.63
C ALA A 579 1.63 -20.51 -10.06
N PRO A 580 1.74 -19.28 -10.57
CA PRO A 580 2.55 -18.26 -9.95
C PRO A 580 2.02 -17.94 -8.55
N ASN A 581 2.94 -17.70 -7.61
CA ASN A 581 2.61 -17.09 -6.31
C ASN A 581 3.72 -16.14 -5.89
N VAL A 582 3.33 -15.01 -5.32
CA VAL A 582 4.25 -13.93 -4.97
C VAL A 582 4.16 -13.61 -3.48
N TRP A 583 5.30 -13.64 -2.78
CA TRP A 583 5.35 -13.17 -1.40
C TRP A 583 6.54 -12.25 -1.15
N LYS A 584 6.39 -11.34 -0.19
CA LYS A 584 7.47 -10.44 0.24
C LYS A 584 8.38 -11.11 1.25
N ARG A 585 9.71 -10.87 1.16
CA ARG A 585 10.66 -11.28 2.20
C ARG A 585 10.48 -10.43 3.46
N ILE A 586 10.53 -11.08 4.62
CA ILE A 586 10.49 -10.39 5.91
C ILE A 586 11.79 -9.61 6.10
N GLY A 587 11.64 -8.32 6.37
CA GLY A 587 12.78 -7.43 6.61
C GLY A 587 13.53 -6.98 5.36
N GLU A 588 13.05 -7.28 4.15
CA GLU A 588 13.67 -6.89 2.88
C GLU A 588 12.65 -6.27 1.93
N ASP A 589 13.06 -5.33 1.10
CA ASP A 589 12.25 -4.82 0.00
C ASP A 589 12.43 -5.66 -1.26
N LYS A 590 12.14 -6.95 -1.11
CA LYS A 590 12.22 -7.95 -2.16
C LYS A 590 11.01 -8.88 -2.12
N TRP A 591 10.63 -9.34 -3.29
CA TRP A 591 9.55 -10.32 -3.50
C TRP A 591 10.11 -11.55 -4.18
N VAL A 592 9.64 -12.70 -3.72
CA VAL A 592 9.90 -13.99 -4.38
C VAL A 592 8.69 -14.33 -5.23
N VAL A 593 8.93 -14.75 -6.46
CA VAL A 593 7.95 -15.35 -7.36
C VAL A 593 8.26 -16.84 -7.42
N MET A 594 7.29 -17.65 -7.06
CA MET A 594 7.31 -19.10 -7.15
C MET A 594 6.37 -19.55 -8.28
N TYR A 595 6.71 -20.60 -9.00
CA TYR A 595 5.85 -21.20 -10.01
C TYR A 595 6.07 -22.71 -10.09
N ASP A 596 4.99 -23.46 -10.42
CA ASP A 596 5.01 -24.94 -10.53
C ASP A 596 5.55 -25.36 -11.90
N ILE A 597 6.56 -26.20 -11.91
CA ILE A 597 7.15 -26.79 -13.11
C ILE A 597 6.56 -28.19 -13.28
N PHE A 598 5.34 -28.27 -13.79
CA PHE A 598 4.63 -29.54 -13.95
C PHE A 598 5.22 -30.43 -15.07
N SER A 599 6.06 -29.88 -15.93
CA SER A 599 6.69 -30.58 -17.07
C SER A 599 7.87 -31.49 -16.69
N ILE A 600 8.36 -31.42 -15.42
CA ILE A 600 9.44 -32.27 -14.91
C ILE A 600 8.92 -33.33 -13.95
N ASN A 601 9.74 -34.40 -13.73
CA ASN A 601 9.39 -35.47 -12.80
C ASN A 601 10.62 -35.84 -11.94
N PRO A 602 10.54 -35.77 -10.59
CA PRO A 602 9.38 -35.33 -9.82
C PRO A 602 9.02 -33.88 -10.08
N HIS A 603 7.76 -33.49 -9.87
CA HIS A 603 7.33 -32.10 -9.95
C HIS A 603 8.13 -31.24 -8.95
N ASN A 604 8.43 -30.02 -9.33
CA ASN A 604 9.18 -29.08 -8.53
C ASN A 604 8.71 -27.65 -8.76
N PHE A 605 9.14 -26.74 -7.92
CA PHE A 605 8.93 -25.30 -8.11
C PHE A 605 10.19 -24.61 -8.60
N GLY A 606 10.01 -23.66 -9.51
CA GLY A 606 11.00 -22.65 -9.87
C GLY A 606 10.78 -21.36 -9.09
N PHE A 607 11.86 -20.62 -8.89
CA PHE A 607 11.86 -19.39 -8.09
C PHE A 607 12.64 -18.29 -8.79
N CYS A 608 12.12 -17.07 -8.73
CA CYS A 608 12.91 -15.86 -8.99
C CYS A 608 12.61 -14.80 -7.94
N GLU A 609 13.46 -13.79 -7.86
CA GLU A 609 13.36 -12.69 -6.89
C GLU A 609 13.38 -11.36 -7.61
N THR A 610 12.63 -10.38 -7.08
CA THR A 610 12.59 -9.02 -7.64
C THR A 610 12.49 -7.97 -6.53
N ALA A 611 13.05 -6.79 -6.76
CA ALA A 611 12.88 -5.61 -5.91
C ALA A 611 11.97 -4.55 -6.54
N ASP A 612 11.72 -4.62 -7.84
CA ASP A 612 11.06 -3.56 -8.61
C ASP A 612 9.94 -4.06 -9.55
N PHE A 613 9.75 -5.37 -9.67
CA PHE A 613 8.85 -6.03 -10.64
C PHE A 613 9.21 -5.75 -12.12
N GLU A 614 10.38 -5.18 -12.33
CA GLU A 614 10.95 -4.96 -13.66
C GLU A 614 12.11 -5.91 -13.94
N HIS A 615 12.94 -6.17 -12.94
CA HIS A 615 14.08 -7.08 -13.01
C HIS A 615 13.86 -8.28 -12.11
N PHE A 616 14.13 -9.47 -12.63
CA PHE A 616 13.95 -10.73 -11.92
C PHE A 616 15.25 -11.52 -11.96
N ASP A 617 15.70 -11.96 -10.78
CA ASP A 617 16.89 -12.79 -10.61
C ASP A 617 16.48 -14.24 -10.35
N TYR A 618 16.96 -15.17 -11.18
CA TYR A 618 16.64 -16.58 -11.03
C TYR A 618 17.31 -17.20 -9.80
N LEU A 619 16.54 -17.91 -8.98
CA LEU A 619 16.99 -18.59 -7.78
C LEU A 619 17.11 -20.12 -7.94
N GLY A 620 16.75 -20.68 -9.09
CA GLY A 620 16.72 -22.13 -9.30
C GLY A 620 15.46 -22.79 -8.75
N HIS A 621 15.52 -24.12 -8.62
CA HIS A 621 14.44 -24.96 -8.10
C HIS A 621 14.65 -25.31 -6.64
N PHE A 622 13.64 -25.90 -5.98
CA PHE A 622 13.85 -26.52 -4.68
C PHE A 622 14.98 -27.56 -4.75
N ASN A 623 15.92 -27.45 -3.79
CA ASN A 623 17.09 -28.30 -3.60
C ASN A 623 18.18 -28.18 -4.71
N GLU A 624 17.97 -27.34 -5.73
CA GLU A 624 18.96 -27.06 -6.77
C GLU A 624 19.58 -25.66 -6.60
N GLY A 625 18.88 -24.74 -5.92
CA GLY A 625 19.30 -23.37 -5.59
C GLY A 625 19.32 -23.11 -4.09
N PRO A 626 19.15 -21.85 -3.66
CA PRO A 626 19.06 -21.49 -2.25
C PRO A 626 17.78 -22.03 -1.58
N MET A 627 16.70 -22.23 -2.34
CA MET A 627 15.43 -22.72 -1.82
C MET A 627 15.50 -24.21 -1.50
N LYS A 628 15.05 -24.59 -0.30
CA LYS A 628 15.14 -25.97 0.22
C LYS A 628 13.77 -26.50 0.64
N ALA A 629 13.45 -27.71 0.19
CA ALA A 629 12.31 -28.52 0.62
C ALA A 629 12.79 -29.63 1.56
N VAL A 630 12.20 -29.68 2.75
CA VAL A 630 12.52 -30.69 3.78
C VAL A 630 11.27 -31.48 4.13
N ASN A 631 11.34 -32.80 4.12
CA ASN A 631 10.27 -33.74 4.39
C ASN A 631 9.10 -33.73 3.41
N PHE A 632 9.25 -33.15 2.23
CA PHE A 632 8.24 -33.26 1.17
C PHE A 632 8.90 -33.35 -0.22
N ILE A 633 8.19 -33.96 -1.14
CA ILE A 633 8.61 -34.14 -2.53
C ILE A 633 7.42 -33.91 -3.45
N SER A 634 7.72 -33.56 -4.70
CA SER A 634 6.70 -33.40 -5.76
C SER A 634 5.53 -32.47 -5.35
N PRO A 635 5.82 -31.32 -4.73
CA PRO A 635 4.77 -30.37 -4.41
C PRO A 635 4.17 -29.80 -5.71
N LYS A 636 2.89 -29.51 -5.66
CA LYS A 636 2.17 -28.85 -6.76
C LYS A 636 1.41 -27.67 -6.23
N HIS A 637 1.27 -26.68 -7.08
CA HIS A 637 0.50 -25.46 -6.93
C HIS A 637 0.24 -25.10 -5.45
N GLY A 638 0.77 -24.00 -4.98
CA GLY A 638 0.59 -23.59 -3.59
C GLY A 638 0.92 -22.12 -3.39
N SER A 639 0.78 -21.67 -2.17
CA SER A 639 1.04 -20.27 -1.83
C SER A 639 1.79 -20.11 -0.52
N VAL A 640 2.53 -19.01 -0.41
CA VAL A 640 3.33 -18.65 0.77
C VAL A 640 2.82 -17.35 1.36
N ILE A 641 2.62 -17.33 2.68
CA ILE A 641 2.34 -16.12 3.44
C ILE A 641 3.33 -15.94 4.58
N GLN A 642 3.45 -14.70 5.04
CA GLN A 642 4.15 -14.40 6.30
C GLN A 642 3.25 -14.73 7.50
N ILE A 643 3.86 -15.32 8.53
CA ILE A 643 3.23 -15.61 9.82
C ILE A 643 4.14 -15.17 10.97
N THR A 644 3.59 -15.06 12.16
CA THR A 644 4.38 -14.77 13.35
C THR A 644 5.16 -16.01 13.80
N PRO A 645 6.30 -15.87 14.51
CA PRO A 645 6.99 -17.00 15.11
C PRO A 645 6.08 -17.84 16.03
N ALA A 646 5.22 -17.20 16.79
CA ALA A 646 4.27 -17.87 17.69
C ALA A 646 3.25 -18.75 16.96
N GLU A 647 2.74 -18.30 15.81
CA GLU A 647 1.84 -19.10 14.95
C GLU A 647 2.56 -20.30 14.36
N ALA A 648 3.80 -20.11 13.91
CA ALA A 648 4.61 -21.21 13.39
C ALA A 648 4.93 -22.23 14.51
N ASP A 649 5.35 -21.78 15.71
CA ASP A 649 5.61 -22.64 16.86
C ASP A 649 4.36 -23.41 17.28
N ALA A 650 3.21 -22.77 17.30
CA ALA A 650 1.93 -23.41 17.64
C ALA A 650 1.56 -24.49 16.62
N LEU A 651 1.68 -24.20 15.32
CA LEU A 651 1.38 -25.16 14.25
C LEU A 651 2.34 -26.36 14.30
N GLU A 652 3.64 -26.14 14.43
CA GLU A 652 4.65 -27.20 14.54
C GLU A 652 4.45 -28.06 15.79
N THR A 653 4.18 -27.41 16.95
CA THR A 653 3.91 -28.12 18.21
C THR A 653 2.65 -28.98 18.15
N TYR A 654 1.61 -28.48 17.48
CA TYR A 654 0.38 -29.24 17.31
C TYR A 654 0.63 -30.56 16.55
N TRP A 655 1.29 -30.46 15.39
CA TRP A 655 1.54 -31.61 14.52
C TRP A 655 2.63 -32.56 15.03
N GLN A 656 3.52 -32.14 15.93
CA GLN A 656 4.44 -33.05 16.63
C GLN A 656 3.75 -33.95 17.65
N LYS A 657 2.53 -33.62 18.09
CA LYS A 657 1.77 -34.36 19.13
C LYS A 657 0.67 -35.24 18.55
N HIS A 658 0.33 -35.09 17.31
CA HIS A 658 -0.77 -35.76 16.62
C HIS A 658 -0.26 -36.56 15.44
#